data_29f798262875073e0ccf8c7ac47c7371
#
_entry.id   29f798262875073e0ccf8c7ac47c7371
#
_cell.length_a   1.000
_cell.length_b   1.000
_cell.length_c   1.000
_cell.angle_alpha   90.00
_cell.angle_beta   90.00
_cell.angle_gamma   90.00
#
_symmetry.space_group_name_H-M   'P 1'
#
loop_
_entity.id
_entity.type
_entity.pdbx_description
1 polymer ?
#
loop_
_entity_poly.entity_id
_entity_poly.type
_entity_poly.pdbx_seq_one_letter_code
_entity_poly.pdbx_strand_id
1 'polypeptide(L)'
;MPIFWTLRAGALPHLAWMVLLALTMAVLPAAGRDNSDPVHVAVIANSDQNRCFAPGVTDAIRYFTKTKADEINARGGLAGRRIIPRYYDHFRDVKLLQKQVQEIVRDPHVVAIIGITSSSRGATVVEDIAKTGIPLISGMSRGDIFAPYSNVFSMAPAVTDEINAIRTFLKRSTYKKPYFLGLKGDKYAEQFANELIGGVDSPSAFWMARQDDGEIDESGIDQAIDTLVAQDADIVYLGIHSGPGGRFLRRMRERGILRPVFVVLGRIGRMLNVLAPEPYQADMYELGREQVPHVYNERLQQRIWSTPQARWIFEDKRAADAPASCAEKKDPTKITDVRNPANRRAIGRGAQYADLMALVAHAAGSDRGGDIADLRKRIIAGIGFLVPAKRIYRGLWQDWSFTDGRSVAEDILIQHKPARSSDVSLAPMQYRRGRRSTISVPVIYTGVDVTRIFLVDSNEKTFHAEFYLSLRNAQNFDITDLEFTNAFRSPMSNEPVISYRTIEGDEKSRRSDDPSSIDPISSALRLYKVAGKFYFSPDLRKFPFDRQRLSISIQPTSTARPFLIQPPPPNLRQASVDVDNWQLETQYVGLDRDIITVIGEQASSQYLIPLTTFNFTWTVKRLATDHYLQVMVPLFIILLVTWLSTFIPAQRLESVVAIQVTALLSSIALYLAVPKVDFDHATVSDIIFVITYLAISVMLGMSILRTNMAAWNMKRTALVFGYVQVMVMPIMLVLLGQYVLSQNEVVGQSMLGDLLKRMGAV
;
A
#
# COMPACT_ATOMS: atom_id res chain seq x y z
N MET A 1 -67.63 -26.86 7.50
CA MET A 1 -67.11 -26.76 8.88
C MET A 1 -66.02 -25.66 8.89
N PRO A 2 -66.27 -24.49 9.49
CA PRO A 2 -65.29 -23.45 9.64
C PRO A 2 -64.56 -23.57 10.99
N ILE A 3 -63.24 -23.66 10.97
CA ILE A 3 -62.44 -23.57 12.16
C ILE A 3 -62.10 -22.08 12.36
N PHE A 4 -62.76 -21.44 13.32
CA PHE A 4 -62.49 -20.08 13.79
C PHE A 4 -61.26 -20.08 14.71
N TRP A 5 -60.22 -19.42 14.28
CA TRP A 5 -59.13 -19.02 15.18
C TRP A 5 -59.45 -17.63 15.76
N THR A 6 -59.82 -17.61 17.04
CA THR A 6 -59.94 -16.39 17.82
C THR A 6 -58.54 -16.01 18.37
N LEU A 7 -57.80 -15.17 17.64
CA LEU A 7 -56.63 -14.51 18.15
C LEU A 7 -57.04 -13.29 19.02
N ARG A 8 -56.80 -13.39 20.32
CA ARG A 8 -57.04 -12.32 21.28
C ARG A 8 -56.20 -11.07 20.89
N ALA A 9 -56.82 -9.91 20.87
CA ALA A 9 -56.29 -8.61 20.44
C ALA A 9 -55.08 -8.06 21.29
N GLY A 10 -54.57 -8.83 22.22
CA GLY A 10 -53.41 -8.43 23.04
C GLY A 10 -52.03 -8.95 22.61
N ALA A 11 -51.97 -9.87 21.60
CA ALA A 11 -50.71 -10.54 21.24
C ALA A 11 -49.94 -9.88 20.08
N LEU A 12 -50.62 -9.04 19.28
CA LEU A 12 -50.04 -8.42 18.07
C LEU A 12 -48.92 -7.40 18.32
N PRO A 13 -48.95 -6.52 19.38
CA PRO A 13 -47.87 -5.61 19.64
C PRO A 13 -46.58 -6.34 20.11
N HIS A 14 -46.76 -7.48 20.82
CA HIS A 14 -45.60 -8.27 21.29
C HIS A 14 -44.91 -9.03 20.15
N LEU A 15 -45.65 -9.48 19.14
CA LEU A 15 -45.07 -10.16 17.97
C LEU A 15 -44.26 -9.19 17.11
N ALA A 16 -44.76 -7.98 16.89
CA ALA A 16 -44.03 -6.93 16.14
C ALA A 16 -42.76 -6.51 16.89
N TRP A 17 -42.80 -6.40 18.21
CA TRP A 17 -41.62 -6.13 19.04
C TRP A 17 -40.63 -7.31 19.04
N MET A 18 -41.08 -8.56 19.06
CA MET A 18 -40.20 -9.72 18.97
C MET A 18 -39.51 -9.85 17.61
N VAL A 19 -40.21 -9.54 16.51
CA VAL A 19 -39.61 -9.54 15.17
C VAL A 19 -38.59 -8.39 15.02
N LEU A 20 -38.89 -7.21 15.56
CA LEU A 20 -37.95 -6.09 15.59
C LEU A 20 -36.72 -6.39 16.46
N LEU A 21 -36.93 -7.05 17.61
CA LEU A 21 -35.84 -7.48 18.50
C LEU A 21 -35.01 -8.61 17.89
N ALA A 22 -35.63 -9.54 17.18
CA ALA A 22 -34.93 -10.61 16.46
C ALA A 22 -34.10 -10.07 15.28
N LEU A 23 -34.62 -9.08 14.55
CA LEU A 23 -33.88 -8.39 13.49
C LEU A 23 -32.72 -7.55 14.03
N THR A 24 -32.87 -6.91 15.20
CA THR A 24 -31.77 -6.17 15.84
C THR A 24 -30.74 -7.09 16.48
N MET A 25 -31.13 -8.26 16.99
CA MET A 25 -30.16 -9.26 17.51
C MET A 25 -29.41 -10.02 16.43
N ALA A 26 -29.97 -10.19 15.22
CA ALA A 26 -29.30 -10.84 14.10
C ALA A 26 -28.18 -9.97 13.45
N VAL A 27 -28.12 -8.66 13.77
CA VAL A 27 -27.12 -7.73 13.24
C VAL A 27 -25.99 -7.44 14.26
N LEU A 28 -26.12 -7.86 15.49
CA LEU A 28 -25.01 -7.75 16.44
C LEU A 28 -24.01 -8.89 16.15
N PRO A 29 -22.78 -8.55 15.72
CA PRO A 29 -21.73 -9.54 15.68
C PRO A 29 -21.60 -10.08 17.09
N ALA A 30 -21.59 -11.40 17.23
CA ALA A 30 -21.32 -12.08 18.50
C ALA A 30 -19.93 -11.63 18.97
N ALA A 31 -19.87 -10.55 19.73
CA ALA A 31 -18.71 -10.16 20.49
C ALA A 31 -18.53 -11.24 21.56
N GLY A 32 -17.82 -12.29 21.20
CA GLY A 32 -17.27 -13.21 22.19
C GLY A 32 -16.50 -12.35 23.18
N ARG A 33 -17.00 -12.24 24.41
CA ARG A 33 -16.25 -11.66 25.51
C ARG A 33 -15.06 -12.58 25.75
N ASP A 34 -13.95 -12.23 25.10
CA ASP A 34 -12.66 -12.83 25.39
C ASP A 34 -12.20 -12.29 26.74
N ASN A 35 -12.26 -13.15 27.75
CA ASN A 35 -11.87 -12.84 29.16
C ASN A 35 -10.34 -12.90 29.33
N SER A 36 -9.56 -12.96 28.25
CA SER A 36 -8.10 -12.99 28.33
C SER A 36 -7.53 -11.57 28.34
N ASP A 37 -6.56 -11.32 29.22
CA ASP A 37 -5.84 -10.04 29.27
C ASP A 37 -5.25 -9.67 27.91
N PRO A 38 -5.36 -8.41 27.49
CA PRO A 38 -4.82 -7.96 26.21
C PRO A 38 -3.29 -8.09 26.20
N VAL A 39 -2.72 -8.28 25.03
CA VAL A 39 -1.27 -8.27 24.80
C VAL A 39 -0.83 -6.99 24.14
N HIS A 40 0.37 -6.53 24.49
CA HIS A 40 0.94 -5.29 23.97
C HIS A 40 2.04 -5.58 22.97
N VAL A 41 2.04 -4.82 21.87
CA VAL A 41 3.17 -4.73 20.97
C VAL A 41 3.74 -3.31 21.05
N ALA A 42 4.97 -3.18 21.53
CA ALA A 42 5.64 -1.91 21.64
C ALA A 42 6.13 -1.46 20.25
N VAL A 43 5.68 -0.29 19.80
CA VAL A 43 6.01 0.30 18.51
C VAL A 43 6.91 1.50 18.75
N ILE A 44 8.21 1.36 18.46
CA ILE A 44 9.21 2.41 18.69
C ILE A 44 9.48 3.16 17.40
N ALA A 45 9.12 4.43 17.36
CA ALA A 45 9.35 5.35 16.26
C ALA A 45 10.58 6.25 16.54
N ASN A 46 11.04 6.94 15.50
CA ASN A 46 12.20 7.83 15.55
C ASN A 46 11.89 9.10 14.73
N SER A 47 11.10 10.00 15.31
CA SER A 47 10.84 11.32 14.74
C SER A 47 12.05 12.23 14.82
N ASP A 48 12.05 13.30 14.01
CA ASP A 48 13.03 14.36 14.12
C ASP A 48 12.71 15.28 15.31
N GLN A 49 13.71 15.68 16.10
CA GLN A 49 13.51 16.59 17.24
C GLN A 49 12.88 17.91 16.80
N ASN A 50 13.29 18.42 15.64
CA ASN A 50 12.80 19.70 15.11
C ASN A 50 11.42 19.62 14.44
N ARG A 51 10.79 18.46 14.41
CA ARG A 51 9.42 18.23 13.85
C ARG A 51 9.17 18.77 12.43
N CYS A 52 10.16 19.46 11.83
CA CYS A 52 10.03 20.11 10.52
C CYS A 52 10.25 19.17 9.32
N PHE A 53 11.02 18.10 9.47
CA PHE A 53 11.62 17.36 8.35
C PHE A 53 10.94 16.07 7.92
N ALA A 54 9.95 15.56 8.61
CA ALA A 54 9.16 14.44 8.14
C ALA A 54 7.80 14.39 8.84
N PRO A 55 6.92 15.35 8.58
CA PRO A 55 5.56 15.26 9.04
C PRO A 55 4.95 14.01 8.45
N GLY A 56 4.22 13.27 9.24
CA GLY A 56 3.46 12.13 8.79
C GLY A 56 4.12 10.76 8.89
N VAL A 57 5.45 10.61 9.06
CA VAL A 57 6.05 9.28 9.18
C VAL A 57 5.58 8.56 10.45
N THR A 58 5.63 9.22 11.61
CA THR A 58 5.16 8.62 12.86
C THR A 58 3.65 8.42 12.85
N ASP A 59 2.92 9.36 12.28
CA ASP A 59 1.46 9.24 12.15
C ASP A 59 1.08 8.11 11.19
N ALA A 60 1.82 7.94 10.08
CA ALA A 60 1.67 6.79 9.21
C ALA A 60 1.93 5.47 9.94
N ILE A 61 3.02 5.38 10.73
CA ILE A 61 3.30 4.21 11.54
C ILE A 61 2.13 3.91 12.49
N ARG A 62 1.62 4.92 13.19
CA ARG A 62 0.48 4.77 14.10
C ARG A 62 -0.78 4.30 13.38
N TYR A 63 -1.13 4.98 12.27
CA TYR A 63 -2.30 4.64 11.47
C TYR A 63 -2.24 3.20 10.96
N PHE A 64 -1.16 2.83 10.27
CA PHE A 64 -1.03 1.52 9.65
C PHE A 64 -0.95 0.40 10.68
N THR A 65 -0.21 0.57 11.77
CA THR A 65 -0.12 -0.44 12.84
C THR A 65 -1.43 -0.58 13.61
N LYS A 66 -2.13 0.53 13.89
CA LYS A 66 -3.46 0.48 14.51
C LYS A 66 -4.44 -0.25 13.62
N THR A 67 -4.54 0.13 12.34
CA THR A 67 -5.44 -0.52 11.37
C THR A 67 -5.13 -2.02 11.28
N LYS A 68 -3.85 -2.39 11.24
CA LYS A 68 -3.46 -3.80 11.18
C LYS A 68 -3.81 -4.55 12.47
N ALA A 69 -3.61 -3.95 13.63
CA ALA A 69 -4.00 -4.54 14.92
C ALA A 69 -5.53 -4.72 14.99
N ASP A 70 -6.31 -3.75 14.52
CA ASP A 70 -7.77 -3.85 14.46
C ASP A 70 -8.22 -4.99 13.51
N GLU A 71 -7.56 -5.17 12.36
CA GLU A 71 -7.80 -6.30 11.45
C GLU A 71 -7.49 -7.66 12.10
N ILE A 72 -6.38 -7.75 12.83
CA ILE A 72 -5.99 -8.97 13.56
C ILE A 72 -7.01 -9.26 14.69
N ASN A 73 -7.40 -8.22 15.43
CA ASN A 73 -8.39 -8.34 16.49
C ASN A 73 -9.76 -8.79 15.99
N ALA A 74 -10.18 -8.29 14.81
CA ALA A 74 -11.43 -8.72 14.17
C ALA A 74 -11.43 -10.21 13.76
N ARG A 75 -10.24 -10.82 13.61
CA ARG A 75 -10.05 -12.24 13.29
C ARG A 75 -9.80 -13.12 14.52
N GLY A 76 -9.97 -12.58 15.74
CA GLY A 76 -9.76 -13.30 17.00
C GLY A 76 -8.45 -12.97 17.72
N GLY A 77 -7.73 -11.93 17.29
CA GLY A 77 -6.54 -11.43 17.99
C GLY A 77 -5.30 -12.32 17.85
N LEU A 78 -4.36 -12.17 18.77
CA LEU A 78 -3.12 -12.94 18.86
C LEU A 78 -3.34 -14.11 19.81
N ALA A 79 -3.42 -15.30 19.30
CA ALA A 79 -3.70 -16.52 20.09
C ALA A 79 -4.97 -16.39 20.98
N GLY A 80 -6.01 -15.69 20.52
CA GLY A 80 -7.23 -15.43 21.23
C GLY A 80 -7.20 -14.17 22.11
N ARG A 81 -6.10 -13.43 22.17
CA ARG A 81 -5.95 -12.21 22.98
C ARG A 81 -5.98 -10.96 22.09
N ARG A 82 -6.59 -9.90 22.60
CA ARG A 82 -6.62 -8.62 21.89
C ARG A 82 -5.24 -7.98 21.84
N ILE A 83 -4.75 -7.59 20.66
CA ILE A 83 -3.50 -6.82 20.48
C ILE A 83 -3.77 -5.34 20.69
N ILE A 84 -2.92 -4.69 21.49
CA ILE A 84 -2.91 -3.24 21.69
C ILE A 84 -1.52 -2.71 21.33
N PRO A 85 -1.39 -1.91 20.26
CA PRO A 85 -0.13 -1.21 19.97
C PRO A 85 0.14 -0.14 21.03
N ARG A 86 1.36 -0.15 21.60
CA ARG A 86 1.87 0.89 22.50
C ARG A 86 2.93 1.69 21.77
N TYR A 87 2.75 3.01 21.65
CA TYR A 87 3.60 3.87 20.82
C TYR A 87 4.61 4.64 21.65
N TYR A 88 5.87 4.56 21.26
CA TYR A 88 7.00 5.24 21.84
C TYR A 88 7.74 6.00 20.74
N ASP A 89 8.17 7.23 21.03
CA ASP A 89 8.99 8.02 20.12
C ASP A 89 10.14 8.64 20.90
N HIS A 90 11.36 8.27 20.52
CA HIS A 90 12.54 8.72 21.24
C HIS A 90 13.20 9.96 20.61
N PHE A 91 12.66 10.54 19.55
CA PHE A 91 13.11 11.78 18.92
C PHE A 91 14.63 11.85 18.70
N ARG A 92 15.28 10.71 18.41
CA ARG A 92 16.72 10.52 18.29
C ARG A 92 17.53 10.70 19.60
N ASP A 93 16.89 10.91 20.71
CA ASP A 93 17.52 11.00 22.03
C ASP A 93 17.76 9.58 22.58
N VAL A 94 19.04 9.30 22.90
CA VAL A 94 19.47 7.99 23.45
C VAL A 94 18.97 7.78 24.87
N LYS A 95 19.02 8.84 25.71
CA LYS A 95 18.59 8.74 27.11
C LYS A 95 17.09 8.48 27.21
N LEU A 96 16.32 9.14 26.34
CA LEU A 96 14.87 8.91 26.24
C LEU A 96 14.57 7.49 25.75
N LEU A 97 15.31 6.99 24.75
CA LEU A 97 15.18 5.60 24.29
C LEU A 97 15.44 4.60 25.41
N GLN A 98 16.53 4.79 26.17
CA GLN A 98 16.85 3.92 27.32
C GLN A 98 15.75 3.93 28.36
N LYS A 99 15.22 5.12 28.72
CA LYS A 99 14.09 5.24 29.64
C LYS A 99 12.85 4.51 29.13
N GLN A 100 12.49 4.69 27.85
CA GLN A 100 11.35 4.02 27.24
C GLN A 100 11.51 2.50 27.21
N VAL A 101 12.70 2.00 26.88
CA VAL A 101 12.99 0.56 26.90
C VAL A 101 12.83 0.00 28.30
N GLN A 102 13.31 0.68 29.34
CA GLN A 102 13.13 0.26 30.74
C GLN A 102 11.64 0.21 31.15
N GLU A 103 10.80 1.08 30.60
CA GLU A 103 9.35 1.04 30.79
C GLU A 103 8.76 -0.18 30.08
N ILE A 104 9.11 -0.41 28.82
CA ILE A 104 8.60 -1.50 27.96
C ILE A 104 8.94 -2.87 28.57
N VAL A 105 10.17 -3.08 29.02
CA VAL A 105 10.60 -4.39 29.54
C VAL A 105 9.97 -4.74 30.89
N ARG A 106 9.46 -3.73 31.61
CA ARG A 106 8.72 -3.92 32.89
C ARG A 106 7.25 -4.25 32.67
N ASP A 107 6.69 -3.99 31.48
CA ASP A 107 5.29 -4.33 31.18
C ASP A 107 5.16 -5.84 30.92
N PRO A 108 4.49 -6.61 31.79
CA PRO A 108 4.35 -8.05 31.65
C PRO A 108 3.51 -8.46 30.42
N HIS A 109 2.70 -7.56 29.88
CA HIS A 109 1.82 -7.82 28.73
C HIS A 109 2.52 -7.64 27.37
N VAL A 110 3.74 -7.11 27.33
CA VAL A 110 4.47 -6.91 26.08
C VAL A 110 4.93 -8.25 25.50
N VAL A 111 4.45 -8.58 24.30
CA VAL A 111 4.78 -9.82 23.57
C VAL A 111 5.84 -9.62 22.50
N ALA A 112 6.01 -8.40 21.97
CA ALA A 112 7.02 -8.08 20.98
C ALA A 112 7.34 -6.57 20.98
N ILE A 113 8.53 -6.22 20.50
CA ILE A 113 8.98 -4.86 20.24
C ILE A 113 9.28 -4.74 18.75
N ILE A 114 8.73 -3.72 18.08
CA ILE A 114 9.01 -3.40 16.68
C ILE A 114 9.54 -1.97 16.56
N GLY A 115 10.64 -1.79 15.82
CA GLY A 115 11.25 -0.47 15.63
C GLY A 115 12.74 -0.44 15.94
N ILE A 116 13.24 0.70 16.47
CA ILE A 116 14.66 0.99 16.70
C ILE A 116 15.46 0.89 15.40
N THR A 117 15.36 1.92 14.56
CA THR A 117 15.88 1.89 13.18
C THR A 117 17.36 2.29 13.04
N SER A 118 18.12 2.46 14.15
CA SER A 118 19.52 2.86 14.14
C SER A 118 20.38 1.85 14.89
N SER A 119 21.42 1.34 14.23
CA SER A 119 22.40 0.45 14.86
C SER A 119 23.11 1.09 16.04
N SER A 120 23.54 2.35 15.93
CA SER A 120 24.24 3.06 17.00
C SER A 120 23.38 3.23 18.26
N ARG A 121 22.10 3.60 18.09
CA ARG A 121 21.18 3.74 19.21
C ARG A 121 20.69 2.39 19.73
N GLY A 122 20.45 1.44 18.84
CA GLY A 122 20.04 0.10 19.21
C GLY A 122 21.09 -0.61 20.07
N ALA A 123 22.37 -0.41 19.80
CA ALA A 123 23.46 -0.97 20.59
C ALA A 123 23.40 -0.57 22.08
N THR A 124 22.78 0.56 22.41
CA THR A 124 22.67 1.03 23.80
C THR A 124 21.56 0.37 24.62
N VAL A 125 20.67 -0.40 23.97
CA VAL A 125 19.47 -0.98 24.64
C VAL A 125 19.20 -2.44 24.25
N VAL A 126 19.88 -2.96 23.24
CA VAL A 126 19.59 -4.32 22.72
C VAL A 126 19.81 -5.40 23.77
N GLU A 127 20.84 -5.28 24.59
CA GLU A 127 21.17 -6.25 25.65
C GLU A 127 20.08 -6.30 26.71
N ASP A 128 19.58 -5.13 27.14
CA ASP A 128 18.49 -5.05 28.14
C ASP A 128 17.21 -5.72 27.62
N ILE A 129 16.88 -5.51 26.33
CA ILE A 129 15.73 -6.18 25.70
C ILE A 129 15.99 -7.69 25.59
N ALA A 130 17.15 -8.07 25.11
CA ALA A 130 17.47 -9.47 24.84
C ALA A 130 17.37 -10.35 26.11
N LYS A 131 17.82 -9.84 27.26
CA LYS A 131 17.75 -10.54 28.57
C LYS A 131 16.34 -10.85 29.01
N THR A 132 15.31 -10.14 28.50
CA THR A 132 13.90 -10.37 28.89
C THR A 132 13.22 -11.46 28.08
N GLY A 133 13.84 -11.95 27.01
CA GLY A 133 13.23 -12.88 26.07
C GLY A 133 12.11 -12.28 25.21
N ILE A 134 11.90 -10.95 25.26
CA ILE A 134 10.94 -10.28 24.37
C ILE A 134 11.53 -10.25 22.95
N PRO A 135 10.82 -10.74 21.91
CA PRO A 135 11.28 -10.63 20.54
C PRO A 135 11.35 -9.16 20.09
N LEU A 136 12.49 -8.76 19.56
CA LEU A 136 12.73 -7.45 18.97
C LEU A 136 12.90 -7.59 17.45
N ILE A 137 12.08 -6.89 16.66
CA ILE A 137 12.28 -6.74 15.22
C ILE A 137 12.69 -5.29 14.96
N SER A 138 13.97 -5.07 14.68
CA SER A 138 14.58 -3.74 14.60
C SER A 138 15.09 -3.42 13.21
N GLY A 139 15.44 -2.15 12.97
CA GLY A 139 16.12 -1.72 11.75
C GLY A 139 17.65 -1.68 11.87
N MET A 140 18.22 -2.34 12.87
CA MET A 140 19.67 -2.48 13.03
C MET A 140 20.21 -3.42 11.96
N SER A 141 21.14 -2.95 11.12
CA SER A 141 21.74 -3.74 10.04
C SER A 141 23.11 -4.34 10.42
N ARG A 142 23.72 -3.90 11.51
CA ARG A 142 24.99 -4.43 11.98
C ARG A 142 24.82 -5.76 12.71
N GLY A 143 25.34 -6.82 12.11
CA GLY A 143 25.22 -8.19 12.63
C GLY A 143 25.85 -8.39 14.00
N ASP A 144 26.97 -7.72 14.30
CA ASP A 144 27.64 -7.79 15.61
C ASP A 144 26.77 -7.30 16.78
N ILE A 145 25.75 -6.46 16.52
CA ILE A 145 24.84 -5.95 17.54
C ILE A 145 23.69 -6.93 17.82
N PHE A 146 23.14 -7.59 16.82
CA PHE A 146 21.93 -8.40 16.98
C PHE A 146 22.18 -9.91 16.90
N ALA A 147 23.21 -10.38 16.19
CA ALA A 147 23.48 -11.79 16.03
C ALA A 147 23.76 -12.58 17.33
N PRO A 148 24.33 -11.98 18.39
CA PRO A 148 24.52 -12.68 19.66
C PRO A 148 23.22 -13.10 20.35
N TYR A 149 22.06 -12.53 19.98
CA TYR A 149 20.79 -12.72 20.71
C TYR A 149 19.78 -13.48 19.87
N SER A 150 19.19 -14.53 20.44
CA SER A 150 18.23 -15.41 19.76
C SER A 150 16.86 -14.79 19.51
N ASN A 151 16.51 -13.74 20.22
CA ASN A 151 15.23 -13.04 20.15
C ASN A 151 15.30 -11.69 19.43
N VAL A 152 16.42 -11.37 18.76
CA VAL A 152 16.60 -10.10 18.04
C VAL A 152 16.72 -10.37 16.54
N PHE A 153 15.88 -9.69 15.76
CA PHE A 153 15.81 -9.78 14.31
C PHE A 153 15.99 -8.42 13.67
N SER A 154 16.57 -8.39 12.46
CA SER A 154 16.68 -7.17 11.68
C SER A 154 15.66 -7.15 10.53
N MET A 155 14.90 -6.06 10.42
CA MET A 155 14.07 -5.76 9.24
C MET A 155 14.85 -5.09 8.10
N ALA A 156 16.17 -5.01 8.23
CA ALA A 156 17.07 -4.52 7.19
C ALA A 156 18.04 -5.66 6.79
N PRO A 157 18.53 -5.68 5.55
CA PRO A 157 19.62 -6.55 5.17
C PRO A 157 20.84 -6.33 6.07
N ALA A 158 21.69 -7.34 6.19
CA ALA A 158 22.93 -7.19 6.92
C ALA A 158 23.87 -6.20 6.20
N VAL A 159 24.61 -5.42 6.96
CA VAL A 159 25.55 -4.44 6.37
C VAL A 159 26.60 -5.11 5.49
N THR A 160 26.97 -6.35 5.78
CA THR A 160 27.86 -7.17 4.94
C THR A 160 27.29 -7.41 3.54
N ASP A 161 25.98 -7.59 3.41
CA ASP A 161 25.31 -7.74 2.12
C ASP A 161 25.31 -6.42 1.34
N GLU A 162 25.10 -5.30 2.03
CA GLU A 162 25.20 -3.95 1.45
C GLU A 162 26.64 -3.69 0.93
N ILE A 163 27.66 -4.01 1.71
CA ILE A 163 29.06 -3.87 1.30
C ILE A 163 29.38 -4.77 0.10
N ASN A 164 28.90 -5.99 0.09
CA ASN A 164 29.11 -6.92 -1.02
C ASN A 164 28.47 -6.42 -2.32
N ALA A 165 27.29 -5.78 -2.24
CA ALA A 165 26.66 -5.15 -3.38
C ALA A 165 27.52 -4.01 -3.96
N ILE A 166 28.05 -3.13 -3.11
CA ILE A 166 28.96 -2.03 -3.51
C ILE A 166 30.24 -2.59 -4.10
N ARG A 167 30.87 -3.57 -3.43
CA ARG A 167 32.10 -4.21 -3.90
C ARG A 167 31.92 -4.86 -5.28
N THR A 168 30.77 -5.48 -5.52
CA THR A 168 30.45 -6.09 -6.80
C THR A 168 30.25 -5.02 -7.89
N PHE A 169 29.56 -3.95 -7.55
CA PHE A 169 29.40 -2.78 -8.43
C PHE A 169 30.78 -2.22 -8.83
N LEU A 170 31.66 -1.97 -7.88
CA LEU A 170 33.01 -1.46 -8.13
C LEU A 170 33.82 -2.35 -9.05
N LYS A 171 33.84 -3.67 -8.76
CA LYS A 171 34.59 -4.61 -9.59
C LYS A 171 34.18 -4.58 -11.07
N ARG A 172 32.93 -4.17 -11.33
CA ARG A 172 32.36 -4.13 -12.67
C ARG A 172 32.28 -2.72 -13.25
N SER A 173 32.53 -1.69 -12.44
CA SER A 173 32.62 -0.29 -12.89
C SER A 173 34.01 0.05 -13.42
N THR A 174 34.11 1.22 -14.01
CA THR A 174 35.39 1.82 -14.44
C THR A 174 36.16 2.45 -13.28
N TYR A 175 35.52 2.67 -12.16
CA TYR A 175 36.11 3.34 -10.97
C TYR A 175 37.14 2.43 -10.29
N LYS A 176 38.34 2.99 -10.01
CA LYS A 176 39.46 2.24 -9.43
C LYS A 176 40.08 2.90 -8.19
N LYS A 177 39.85 4.20 -8.00
CA LYS A 177 40.45 5.00 -6.92
C LYS A 177 39.35 5.57 -6.00
N PRO A 178 38.78 4.76 -5.11
CA PRO A 178 37.70 5.23 -4.22
C PRO A 178 38.29 6.12 -3.12
N TYR A 179 37.53 7.15 -2.74
CA TYR A 179 37.77 8.00 -1.59
C TYR A 179 36.58 7.92 -0.64
N PHE A 180 36.82 7.79 0.66
CA PHE A 180 35.76 7.66 1.65
C PHE A 180 35.70 8.90 2.55
N LEU A 181 34.54 9.53 2.61
CA LEU A 181 34.23 10.60 3.55
C LEU A 181 33.32 10.06 4.65
N GLY A 182 33.83 9.91 5.85
CA GLY A 182 33.12 9.35 7.01
C GLY A 182 32.87 10.35 8.11
N LEU A 183 32.11 9.93 9.12
CA LEU A 183 31.87 10.64 10.35
C LEU A 183 32.60 9.91 11.49
N LYS A 184 33.48 10.58 12.22
CA LYS A 184 34.25 10.01 13.32
C LYS A 184 33.33 9.40 14.38
N GLY A 185 33.60 8.15 14.75
CA GLY A 185 32.80 7.41 15.74
C GLY A 185 31.48 6.81 15.19
N ASP A 186 31.15 6.96 13.89
CA ASP A 186 30.04 6.26 13.29
C ASP A 186 30.45 4.83 12.90
N LYS A 187 30.09 3.86 13.73
CA LYS A 187 30.48 2.46 13.57
C LYS A 187 29.99 1.82 12.29
N TYR A 188 28.87 2.31 11.74
CA TYR A 188 28.36 1.84 10.46
C TYR A 188 29.26 2.33 9.31
N ALA A 189 29.63 3.63 9.29
CA ALA A 189 30.56 4.18 8.30
C ALA A 189 31.95 3.55 8.41
N GLU A 190 32.46 3.34 9.65
CA GLU A 190 33.74 2.67 9.89
C GLU A 190 33.78 1.26 9.30
N GLN A 191 32.68 0.47 9.40
CA GLN A 191 32.61 -0.87 8.82
C GLN A 191 32.72 -0.81 7.29
N PHE A 192 32.06 0.15 6.64
CA PHE A 192 32.19 0.33 5.19
C PHE A 192 33.63 0.70 4.79
N ALA A 193 34.27 1.62 5.52
CA ALA A 193 35.65 2.00 5.24
C ALA A 193 36.61 0.82 5.39
N ASN A 194 36.47 0.04 6.46
CA ASN A 194 37.32 -1.13 6.71
C ASN A 194 37.24 -2.12 5.53
N GLU A 195 36.06 -2.32 4.96
CA GLU A 195 35.85 -3.33 3.97
C GLU A 195 36.01 -2.85 2.50
N LEU A 196 35.84 -1.54 2.24
CA LEU A 196 35.89 -1.00 0.88
C LEU A 196 37.25 -0.36 0.54
N ILE A 197 37.91 0.24 1.51
CA ILE A 197 39.15 1.02 1.29
C ILE A 197 40.33 0.59 2.19
N GLY A 198 40.18 -0.51 2.91
CA GLY A 198 41.26 -1.10 3.71
C GLY A 198 41.41 -0.57 5.12
N GLY A 199 40.48 0.25 5.62
CA GLY A 199 40.44 0.67 7.02
C GLY A 199 40.14 2.13 7.25
N VAL A 200 39.89 2.46 8.51
CA VAL A 200 39.62 3.85 8.96
C VAL A 200 40.83 4.74 8.83
N ASP A 201 42.04 4.17 8.93
CA ASP A 201 43.31 4.87 8.81
C ASP A 201 43.86 4.90 7.37
N SER A 202 43.05 4.48 6.39
CA SER A 202 43.42 4.54 4.98
C SER A 202 43.70 5.97 4.54
N PRO A 203 44.78 6.23 3.77
CA PRO A 203 45.03 7.56 3.22
C PRO A 203 43.89 8.03 2.28
N SER A 204 43.08 7.09 1.76
CA SER A 204 41.89 7.37 0.95
C SER A 204 40.64 7.64 1.80
N ALA A 205 40.77 7.88 3.10
CA ALA A 205 39.67 8.25 3.98
C ALA A 205 39.88 9.62 4.61
N PHE A 206 38.79 10.34 4.81
CA PHE A 206 38.74 11.52 5.66
C PHE A 206 37.54 11.41 6.62
N TRP A 207 37.80 11.73 7.91
CA TRP A 207 36.82 11.59 8.97
C TRP A 207 36.47 12.96 9.55
N MET A 208 35.25 13.42 9.26
CA MET A 208 34.74 14.66 9.83
C MET A 208 34.45 14.49 11.32
N ALA A 209 34.81 15.50 12.10
CA ALA A 209 34.55 15.54 13.54
C ALA A 209 33.09 15.93 13.83
N ARG A 210 32.67 15.68 15.08
CA ARG A 210 31.44 16.27 15.64
C ARG A 210 31.82 17.41 16.55
N GLN A 211 31.03 18.47 16.57
CA GLN A 211 31.10 19.52 17.59
C GLN A 211 30.50 19.02 18.91
N ASP A 212 30.73 19.75 20.00
CA ASP A 212 30.23 19.36 21.33
C ASP A 212 28.72 19.28 21.43
N ASP A 213 27.99 20.01 20.58
CA ASP A 213 26.52 19.95 20.44
C ASP A 213 26.03 18.75 19.61
N GLY A 214 26.95 17.93 19.07
CA GLY A 214 26.67 16.75 18.26
C GLY A 214 26.47 17.04 16.78
N GLU A 215 26.50 18.29 16.35
CA GLU A 215 26.52 18.67 14.95
C GLU A 215 27.86 18.31 14.28
N ILE A 216 27.87 18.24 12.94
CA ILE A 216 29.11 17.93 12.21
C ILE A 216 29.94 19.20 12.05
N ASP A 217 31.19 19.10 12.36
CA ASP A 217 32.14 20.18 12.13
C ASP A 217 32.41 20.33 10.62
N GLU A 218 31.83 21.36 10.03
CA GLU A 218 31.94 21.64 8.60
C GLU A 218 33.24 22.34 8.20
N SER A 219 34.03 22.79 9.15
CA SER A 219 35.34 23.40 8.87
C SER A 219 36.30 22.44 8.15
N GLY A 220 36.09 21.13 8.32
CA GLY A 220 36.85 20.08 7.65
C GLY A 220 36.48 19.83 6.18
N ILE A 221 35.41 20.45 5.64
CA ILE A 221 34.94 20.17 4.26
C ILE A 221 36.02 20.52 3.22
N ASP A 222 36.65 21.68 3.31
CA ASP A 222 37.68 22.08 2.35
C ASP A 222 38.89 21.17 2.43
N GLN A 223 39.33 20.77 3.66
CA GLN A 223 40.43 19.83 3.84
C GLN A 223 40.08 18.45 3.25
N ALA A 224 38.83 17.98 3.42
CA ALA A 224 38.38 16.73 2.84
C ALA A 224 38.43 16.77 1.29
N ILE A 225 38.08 17.91 0.68
CA ILE A 225 38.18 18.13 -0.76
C ILE A 225 39.63 18.18 -1.23
N ASP A 226 40.50 18.86 -0.49
CA ASP A 226 41.93 18.91 -0.81
C ASP A 226 42.55 17.51 -0.79
N THR A 227 42.20 16.71 0.22
CA THR A 227 42.68 15.32 0.32
C THR A 227 42.14 14.47 -0.83
N LEU A 228 40.87 14.61 -1.19
CA LEU A 228 40.25 13.93 -2.35
C LEU A 228 41.02 14.22 -3.65
N VAL A 229 41.37 15.49 -3.88
CA VAL A 229 42.10 15.91 -5.09
C VAL A 229 43.51 15.36 -5.07
N ALA A 230 44.19 15.46 -3.91
CA ALA A 230 45.57 14.96 -3.75
C ALA A 230 45.68 13.44 -3.99
N GLN A 231 44.62 12.67 -3.67
CA GLN A 231 44.52 11.23 -3.92
C GLN A 231 44.10 10.87 -5.36
N ASP A 232 43.84 11.87 -6.19
CA ASP A 232 43.32 11.66 -7.56
C ASP A 232 42.20 10.64 -7.61
N ALA A 233 41.25 10.78 -6.68
CA ALA A 233 40.11 9.84 -6.55
C ALA A 233 39.14 9.98 -7.70
N ASP A 234 38.64 8.85 -8.21
CA ASP A 234 37.68 8.78 -9.33
C ASP A 234 36.22 8.56 -8.89
N ILE A 235 36.00 8.16 -7.63
CA ILE A 235 34.67 8.06 -7.00
C ILE A 235 34.74 8.38 -5.51
N VAL A 236 33.69 9.03 -4.99
CA VAL A 236 33.56 9.39 -3.56
C VAL A 236 32.50 8.56 -2.87
N TYR A 237 32.84 7.87 -1.78
CA TYR A 237 31.88 7.24 -0.88
C TYR A 237 31.48 8.19 0.23
N LEU A 238 30.18 8.52 0.31
CA LEU A 238 29.66 9.40 1.34
C LEU A 238 29.11 8.59 2.53
N GLY A 239 29.94 8.33 3.52
CA GLY A 239 29.60 7.76 4.82
C GLY A 239 29.10 8.81 5.81
N ILE A 240 28.44 9.86 5.35
CA ILE A 240 27.89 10.97 6.15
C ILE A 240 26.41 11.21 5.81
N HIS A 241 25.69 11.87 6.74
CA HIS A 241 24.26 12.14 6.53
C HIS A 241 23.99 13.13 5.38
N SER A 242 22.75 13.12 4.85
CA SER A 242 22.37 13.85 3.64
C SER A 242 22.58 15.38 3.74
N GLY A 243 22.37 16.00 4.89
CA GLY A 243 22.57 17.45 5.06
C GLY A 243 24.04 17.85 4.85
N PRO A 244 24.96 17.39 5.68
CA PRO A 244 26.40 17.63 5.49
C PRO A 244 26.92 17.11 4.16
N GLY A 245 26.46 15.94 3.70
CA GLY A 245 26.82 15.40 2.39
C GLY A 245 26.42 16.32 1.24
N GLY A 246 25.22 16.90 1.29
CA GLY A 246 24.78 17.89 0.32
C GLY A 246 25.63 19.16 0.32
N ARG A 247 26.06 19.65 1.52
CA ARG A 247 26.95 20.82 1.63
C ARG A 247 28.35 20.52 1.10
N PHE A 248 28.88 19.32 1.38
CA PHE A 248 30.13 18.85 0.80
C PHE A 248 30.07 18.84 -0.73
N LEU A 249 29.01 18.28 -1.32
CA LEU A 249 28.82 18.26 -2.77
C LEU A 249 28.67 19.67 -3.37
N ARG A 250 27.98 20.57 -2.65
CA ARG A 250 27.88 22.00 -3.05
C ARG A 250 29.27 22.63 -3.11
N ARG A 251 30.10 22.43 -2.08
CA ARG A 251 31.44 22.97 -2.00
C ARG A 251 32.38 22.40 -3.08
N MET A 252 32.26 21.09 -3.37
CA MET A 252 32.96 20.49 -4.51
C MET A 252 32.59 21.16 -5.83
N ARG A 253 31.29 21.37 -6.08
CA ARG A 253 30.79 22.04 -7.27
C ARG A 253 31.32 23.48 -7.38
N GLU A 254 31.29 24.24 -6.30
CA GLU A 254 31.82 25.62 -6.25
C GLU A 254 33.32 25.69 -6.60
N ARG A 255 34.05 24.64 -6.28
CA ARG A 255 35.50 24.49 -6.60
C ARG A 255 35.72 23.87 -8.00
N GLY A 256 34.67 23.62 -8.78
CA GLY A 256 34.77 23.00 -10.10
C GLY A 256 35.18 21.53 -10.08
N ILE A 257 35.06 20.86 -8.93
CA ILE A 257 35.42 19.46 -8.75
C ILE A 257 34.16 18.61 -8.86
N LEU A 258 34.06 17.85 -9.94
CA LEU A 258 32.93 16.94 -10.19
C LEU A 258 33.46 15.51 -10.22
N ARG A 259 33.06 14.70 -9.24
CA ARG A 259 33.38 13.28 -9.14
C ARG A 259 32.10 12.48 -8.96
N PRO A 260 31.97 11.30 -9.53
CA PRO A 260 30.90 10.36 -9.20
C PRO A 260 30.87 10.07 -7.70
N VAL A 261 29.65 9.87 -7.17
CA VAL A 261 29.43 9.73 -5.74
C VAL A 261 28.62 8.48 -5.44
N PHE A 262 29.05 7.68 -4.48
CA PHE A 262 28.26 6.61 -3.91
C PHE A 262 27.81 6.97 -2.49
N VAL A 263 26.52 7.15 -2.30
CA VAL A 263 25.94 7.53 -1.00
C VAL A 263 25.75 6.26 -0.16
N VAL A 264 26.63 6.11 0.82
CA VAL A 264 26.60 4.99 1.78
C VAL A 264 25.65 5.30 2.92
N LEU A 265 25.72 6.51 3.47
CA LEU A 265 24.84 6.98 4.53
C LEU A 265 24.08 8.23 4.07
N GLY A 266 22.75 8.17 4.14
CA GLY A 266 21.91 9.26 3.64
C GLY A 266 21.05 8.84 2.46
N ARG A 267 20.65 9.82 1.63
CA ARG A 267 19.81 9.63 0.46
C ARG A 267 20.08 10.71 -0.59
N ILE A 268 20.18 10.31 -1.86
CA ILE A 268 20.40 11.22 -2.99
C ILE A 268 19.34 12.31 -3.02
N GLY A 269 18.06 11.98 -2.99
CA GLY A 269 16.97 12.96 -3.07
C GLY A 269 17.03 14.04 -1.98
N ARG A 270 17.51 13.71 -0.77
CA ARG A 270 17.74 14.70 0.29
C ARG A 270 18.97 15.57 0.04
N MET A 271 20.01 15.01 -0.53
CA MET A 271 21.22 15.77 -0.89
C MET A 271 20.89 16.75 -2.02
N LEU A 272 20.07 16.32 -3.00
CA LEU A 272 19.59 17.20 -4.09
C LEU A 272 18.78 18.39 -3.56
N ASN A 273 17.97 18.22 -2.51
CA ASN A 273 17.27 19.34 -1.88
C ASN A 273 18.23 20.36 -1.26
N VAL A 274 19.34 19.91 -0.69
CA VAL A 274 20.40 20.81 -0.16
C VAL A 274 21.16 21.53 -1.29
N LEU A 275 21.30 20.86 -2.42
CA LEU A 275 21.99 21.39 -3.62
C LEU A 275 21.16 22.37 -4.44
N ALA A 276 19.83 22.34 -4.28
CA ALA A 276 18.91 23.17 -5.05
C ALA A 276 19.30 24.66 -5.01
N PRO A 277 19.04 25.44 -6.10
CA PRO A 277 18.34 25.03 -7.32
C PRO A 277 19.19 24.25 -8.34
N GLU A 278 20.49 24.22 -8.19
CA GLU A 278 21.39 23.59 -9.15
C GLU A 278 21.75 22.17 -8.71
N PRO A 279 21.35 21.14 -9.45
CA PRO A 279 21.66 19.75 -9.11
C PRO A 279 23.16 19.47 -9.29
N TYR A 280 23.65 18.43 -8.59
CA TYR A 280 25.00 17.93 -8.78
C TYR A 280 25.16 17.30 -10.16
N GLN A 281 26.15 17.71 -10.93
CA GLN A 281 26.30 17.37 -12.35
C GLN A 281 27.20 16.14 -12.62
N ALA A 282 27.45 15.31 -11.60
CA ALA A 282 28.07 14.01 -11.77
C ALA A 282 27.10 12.90 -11.37
N ASP A 283 27.46 11.66 -11.71
CA ASP A 283 26.68 10.49 -11.36
C ASP A 283 26.61 10.31 -9.86
N MET A 284 25.44 9.97 -9.35
CA MET A 284 25.24 9.62 -7.95
C MET A 284 24.61 8.25 -7.85
N TYR A 285 25.14 7.42 -6.98
CA TYR A 285 24.65 6.08 -6.70
C TYR A 285 24.25 5.96 -5.22
N GLU A 286 23.25 5.14 -4.92
CA GLU A 286 22.92 4.78 -3.53
C GLU A 286 22.38 3.35 -3.47
N LEU A 287 22.41 2.74 -2.29
CA LEU A 287 21.75 1.48 -2.05
C LEU A 287 20.24 1.69 -1.94
N GLY A 288 19.50 1.03 -2.81
CA GLY A 288 18.05 1.00 -2.80
C GLY A 288 17.56 0.04 -1.71
N ARG A 289 17.30 0.59 -0.52
CA ARG A 289 16.61 -0.13 0.56
C ARG A 289 15.10 -0.12 0.36
N GLU A 290 14.62 0.66 -0.56
CA GLU A 290 13.27 0.69 -1.07
C GLU A 290 13.36 0.05 -2.45
N GLN A 291 12.54 -0.90 -2.76
CA GLN A 291 12.45 -1.63 -4.02
C GLN A 291 12.69 -0.73 -5.26
N VAL A 292 12.14 -1.03 -6.38
CA VAL A 292 12.24 -0.20 -7.59
C VAL A 292 11.71 1.22 -7.32
N PRO A 293 12.49 2.29 -7.62
CA PRO A 293 12.03 3.66 -7.45
C PRO A 293 10.67 3.91 -8.09
N HIS A 294 9.79 4.62 -7.38
CA HIS A 294 8.43 4.95 -7.81
C HIS A 294 7.48 3.75 -7.99
N VAL A 295 7.85 2.56 -7.56
CA VAL A 295 7.02 1.36 -7.59
C VAL A 295 6.78 0.89 -6.16
N TYR A 296 5.53 0.60 -5.81
CA TYR A 296 5.19 -0.08 -4.58
C TYR A 296 4.83 -1.54 -4.87
N ASN A 297 4.86 -2.36 -3.83
CA ASN A 297 4.25 -3.67 -3.89
C ASN A 297 2.77 -3.55 -4.29
N GLU A 298 2.30 -4.44 -5.16
CA GLU A 298 0.93 -4.41 -5.67
C GLU A 298 -0.12 -4.44 -4.56
N ARG A 299 0.11 -5.21 -3.50
CA ARG A 299 -0.78 -5.28 -2.33
C ARG A 299 -0.90 -3.94 -1.60
N LEU A 300 0.20 -3.19 -1.52
CA LEU A 300 0.16 -1.83 -0.95
C LEU A 300 -0.57 -0.86 -1.87
N GLN A 301 -0.34 -0.93 -3.18
CA GLN A 301 -1.07 -0.14 -4.16
C GLN A 301 -2.58 -0.40 -4.07
N GLN A 302 -2.98 -1.65 -4.07
CA GLN A 302 -4.38 -2.04 -3.89
C GLN A 302 -4.97 -1.48 -2.60
N ARG A 303 -4.23 -1.55 -1.50
CA ARG A 303 -4.66 -1.01 -0.21
C ARG A 303 -4.83 0.51 -0.24
N ILE A 304 -3.88 1.23 -0.84
CA ILE A 304 -3.94 2.69 -1.01
C ILE A 304 -5.20 3.09 -1.77
N TRP A 305 -5.44 2.45 -2.93
CA TRP A 305 -6.52 2.86 -3.83
C TRP A 305 -7.90 2.31 -3.44
N SER A 306 -7.98 1.30 -2.58
CA SER A 306 -9.24 0.85 -1.99
C SER A 306 -9.69 1.68 -0.79
N THR A 307 -8.84 2.56 -0.27
CA THR A 307 -9.12 3.40 0.90
C THR A 307 -9.44 4.83 0.45
N PRO A 308 -10.55 5.44 0.90
CA PRO A 308 -10.87 6.82 0.57
C PRO A 308 -9.73 7.77 0.94
N GLN A 309 -9.36 8.69 0.04
CA GLN A 309 -8.24 9.62 0.24
C GLN A 309 -8.34 10.40 1.55
N ALA A 310 -9.55 10.79 1.94
CA ALA A 310 -9.80 11.51 3.19
C ALA A 310 -9.33 10.77 4.46
N ARG A 311 -9.20 9.44 4.41
CA ARG A 311 -8.71 8.63 5.55
C ARG A 311 -7.19 8.54 5.63
N TRP A 312 -6.48 8.97 4.59
CA TRP A 312 -5.02 9.06 4.55
C TRP A 312 -4.52 10.42 5.04
N ILE A 313 -5.41 11.36 5.21
CA ILE A 313 -5.13 12.62 5.88
C ILE A 313 -4.87 12.25 7.33
N PHE A 314 -3.62 12.28 7.70
CA PHE A 314 -3.26 12.29 9.10
C PHE A 314 -3.80 13.61 9.64
N GLU A 315 -4.87 13.55 10.44
CA GLU A 315 -5.31 14.68 11.22
C GLU A 315 -4.18 15.03 12.19
N ASP A 316 -3.22 15.77 11.70
CA ASP A 316 -2.10 16.25 12.49
C ASP A 316 -2.59 17.42 13.34
N LYS A 317 -3.26 17.08 14.45
CA LYS A 317 -3.55 18.04 15.52
C LYS A 317 -2.28 18.74 16.04
N ARG A 318 -1.09 18.22 15.68
CA ARG A 318 0.20 18.82 16.01
C ARG A 318 0.71 19.82 14.99
N ALA A 319 0.07 19.97 13.82
CA ALA A 319 0.41 21.04 12.89
C ALA A 319 0.19 22.45 13.53
N ALA A 320 -0.70 22.54 14.51
CA ALA A 320 -0.89 23.75 15.31
C ALA A 320 0.28 24.04 16.29
N ASP A 321 1.01 22.98 16.71
CA ASP A 321 2.10 23.06 17.69
C ASP A 321 3.50 23.08 17.02
N ALA A 322 3.57 23.14 15.68
CA ALA A 322 4.86 23.22 14.98
C ALA A 322 5.53 24.57 15.32
N PRO A 323 6.84 24.57 15.69
CA PRO A 323 7.54 25.80 15.96
C PRO A 323 7.45 26.79 14.79
N ALA A 324 7.30 28.07 15.09
CA ALA A 324 7.21 29.14 14.07
C ALA A 324 8.44 29.19 13.13
N SER A 325 9.54 28.56 13.51
CA SER A 325 10.76 28.40 12.72
C SER A 325 10.65 27.40 11.57
N CYS A 326 9.62 26.57 11.53
CA CYS A 326 9.33 25.72 10.38
C CYS A 326 8.65 26.58 9.31
N ALA A 327 9.41 27.21 8.44
CA ALA A 327 8.95 28.21 7.46
C ALA A 327 7.95 27.68 6.42
N GLU A 328 7.74 26.40 6.29
CA GLU A 328 6.66 25.80 5.52
C GLU A 328 5.45 25.59 6.42
N LYS A 329 4.57 26.59 6.49
CA LYS A 329 3.17 26.36 6.89
C LYS A 329 2.61 25.29 5.96
N LYS A 330 2.46 24.09 6.51
CA LYS A 330 1.99 22.94 5.76
C LYS A 330 0.59 23.21 5.28
N ASP A 331 0.47 23.29 3.97
CA ASP A 331 -0.81 23.17 3.31
C ASP A 331 -1.32 21.72 3.57
N PRO A 332 -2.38 21.53 4.37
CA PRO A 332 -2.89 20.19 4.65
C PRO A 332 -3.31 19.46 3.37
N THR A 333 -3.59 20.16 2.28
CA THR A 333 -3.91 19.55 0.99
C THR A 333 -2.70 18.90 0.32
N LYS A 334 -1.47 19.38 0.57
CA LYS A 334 -0.23 18.77 0.04
C LYS A 334 0.18 17.49 0.78
N ILE A 335 -0.22 17.34 2.04
CA ILE A 335 0.07 16.14 2.84
C ILE A 335 -0.75 14.94 2.33
N THR A 336 -1.88 15.19 1.69
CA THR A 336 -2.84 14.17 1.26
C THR A 336 -2.54 13.57 -0.12
N ASP A 337 -1.71 14.22 -0.92
CA ASP A 337 -1.39 13.68 -2.24
C ASP A 337 -0.40 12.50 -2.09
N VAL A 338 -0.92 11.29 -2.26
CA VAL A 338 -0.14 10.04 -2.26
C VAL A 338 0.97 10.05 -3.33
N ARG A 339 0.82 10.89 -4.35
CA ARG A 339 1.79 11.09 -5.44
C ARG A 339 2.97 11.95 -4.99
N ASN A 340 2.81 12.71 -3.91
CA ASN A 340 3.90 13.51 -3.36
C ASN A 340 5.01 12.57 -2.83
N PRO A 341 6.27 12.72 -3.28
CA PRO A 341 7.38 11.89 -2.84
C PRO A 341 7.59 11.86 -1.31
N ALA A 342 7.27 12.95 -0.61
CA ALA A 342 7.35 13.02 0.85
C ALA A 342 6.34 12.07 1.52
N ASN A 343 5.12 11.99 1.00
CA ASN A 343 4.07 11.10 1.52
C ASN A 343 4.37 9.64 1.20
N ARG A 344 4.94 9.35 0.03
CA ARG A 344 5.34 7.99 -0.35
C ARG A 344 6.24 7.37 0.71
N ARG A 345 7.20 8.14 1.24
CA ARG A 345 8.07 7.67 2.31
C ARG A 345 7.32 7.36 3.61
N ALA A 346 6.38 8.22 3.99
CA ALA A 346 5.56 8.01 5.18
C ALA A 346 4.69 6.75 5.03
N ILE A 347 4.04 6.59 3.88
CA ILE A 347 3.22 5.43 3.54
C ILE A 347 4.06 4.15 3.55
N GLY A 348 5.22 4.15 2.87
CA GLY A 348 6.12 2.99 2.84
C GLY A 348 6.59 2.59 4.23
N ARG A 349 6.96 3.56 5.07
CA ARG A 349 7.36 3.28 6.46
C ARG A 349 6.20 2.78 7.29
N GLY A 350 5.01 3.36 7.14
CA GLY A 350 3.79 2.89 7.80
C GLY A 350 3.44 1.47 7.41
N ALA A 351 3.47 1.15 6.10
CA ALA A 351 3.22 -0.19 5.58
C ALA A 351 4.24 -1.22 6.09
N GLN A 352 5.52 -0.86 6.15
CA GLN A 352 6.56 -1.70 6.73
C GLN A 352 6.25 -2.07 8.19
N TYR A 353 5.86 -1.09 9.01
CA TYR A 353 5.51 -1.36 10.41
C TYR A 353 4.20 -2.14 10.56
N ALA A 354 3.23 -1.97 9.65
CA ALA A 354 2.05 -2.82 9.60
C ALA A 354 2.40 -4.28 9.29
N ASP A 355 3.37 -4.49 8.39
CA ASP A 355 3.88 -5.82 8.11
C ASP A 355 4.54 -6.45 9.34
N LEU A 356 5.34 -5.68 10.10
CA LEU A 356 5.93 -6.18 11.33
C LEU A 356 4.86 -6.57 12.35
N MET A 357 3.79 -5.78 12.48
CA MET A 357 2.65 -6.13 13.34
C MET A 357 1.97 -7.43 12.88
N ALA A 358 1.77 -7.58 11.58
CA ALA A 358 1.18 -8.79 10.99
C ALA A 358 2.13 -9.99 11.10
N LEU A 359 3.44 -9.77 10.96
CA LEU A 359 4.47 -10.80 11.11
C LEU A 359 4.49 -11.38 12.53
N VAL A 360 4.37 -10.51 13.56
CA VAL A 360 4.24 -10.94 14.97
C VAL A 360 3.04 -11.85 15.13
N ALA A 361 1.88 -11.48 14.56
CA ALA A 361 0.68 -12.30 14.63
C ALA A 361 0.81 -13.61 13.86
N HIS A 362 1.39 -13.58 12.67
CA HIS A 362 1.63 -14.77 11.85
C HIS A 362 2.58 -15.75 12.55
N ALA A 363 3.66 -15.23 13.13
CA ALA A 363 4.67 -16.03 13.82
C ALA A 363 4.14 -16.68 15.13
N ALA A 364 3.20 -16.03 15.81
CA ALA A 364 2.56 -16.60 17.01
C ALA A 364 1.72 -17.85 16.69
N GLY A 365 1.26 -18.00 15.42
CA GLY A 365 0.39 -19.10 15.01
C GLY A 365 -1.07 -18.90 15.44
N SER A 366 -1.88 -19.92 15.13
CA SER A 366 -3.33 -19.95 15.43
C SER A 366 -3.67 -20.60 16.78
N ASP A 367 -2.70 -21.22 17.42
CA ASP A 367 -2.93 -21.98 18.67
C ASP A 367 -3.34 -21.04 19.79
N ARG A 368 -4.51 -21.30 20.34
CA ARG A 368 -5.06 -20.56 21.48
C ARG A 368 -4.50 -21.13 22.78
N GLY A 369 -4.14 -20.23 23.70
CA GLY A 369 -3.64 -20.60 25.02
C GLY A 369 -2.13 -20.37 25.20
N GLY A 370 -1.63 -20.71 26.38
CA GLY A 370 -0.27 -20.39 26.84
C GLY A 370 -0.18 -19.04 27.54
N ASP A 371 0.88 -18.86 28.31
CA ASP A 371 1.20 -17.59 28.96
C ASP A 371 1.93 -16.63 27.99
N ILE A 372 2.29 -15.45 28.50
CA ILE A 372 3.01 -14.43 27.72
C ILE A 372 4.41 -14.92 27.32
N ALA A 373 5.07 -15.69 28.18
CA ALA A 373 6.40 -16.21 27.91
C ALA A 373 6.38 -17.27 26.78
N ASP A 374 5.37 -18.13 26.76
CA ASP A 374 5.15 -19.11 25.69
C ASP A 374 4.83 -18.41 24.37
N LEU A 375 4.06 -17.34 24.42
CA LEU A 375 3.73 -16.56 23.23
C LEU A 375 4.99 -15.89 22.64
N ARG A 376 5.86 -15.34 23.48
CA ARG A 376 7.17 -14.80 23.05
C ARG A 376 8.04 -15.87 22.38
N LYS A 377 8.14 -17.07 22.96
CA LYS A 377 8.87 -18.20 22.37
C LYS A 377 8.32 -18.61 21.00
N ARG A 378 6.98 -18.68 20.87
CA ARG A 378 6.33 -19.00 19.60
C ARG A 378 6.61 -17.96 18.54
N ILE A 379 6.56 -16.67 18.88
CA ILE A 379 6.89 -15.58 17.95
C ILE A 379 8.34 -15.70 17.47
N ILE A 380 9.29 -15.94 18.38
CA ILE A 380 10.71 -16.09 18.02
C ILE A 380 10.90 -17.29 17.08
N ALA A 381 10.32 -18.44 17.42
CA ALA A 381 10.40 -19.64 16.59
C ALA A 381 9.74 -19.40 15.21
N GLY A 382 8.54 -18.81 15.20
CA GLY A 382 7.77 -18.55 13.98
C GLY A 382 8.50 -17.61 13.00
N ILE A 383 9.18 -16.57 13.50
CA ILE A 383 10.04 -15.71 12.65
C ILE A 383 11.23 -16.50 12.12
N GLY A 384 11.90 -17.31 12.97
CA GLY A 384 13.03 -18.13 12.58
C GLY A 384 12.70 -19.19 11.51
N PHE A 385 11.42 -19.59 11.40
CA PHE A 385 10.96 -20.50 10.34
C PHE A 385 10.82 -19.84 8.95
N LEU A 386 10.82 -18.52 8.87
CA LEU A 386 10.73 -17.81 7.60
C LEU A 386 12.10 -17.76 6.93
N VAL A 387 12.36 -18.70 6.04
CA VAL A 387 13.65 -18.89 5.36
C VAL A 387 13.50 -18.66 3.85
N PRO A 388 14.42 -17.93 3.20
CA PRO A 388 14.39 -17.70 1.76
C PRO A 388 14.25 -19.01 0.97
N ALA A 389 13.49 -18.96 -0.11
CA ALA A 389 13.20 -20.06 -1.01
C ALA A 389 12.50 -21.28 -0.37
N LYS A 390 12.09 -21.20 0.90
CA LYS A 390 11.36 -22.28 1.59
C LYS A 390 10.04 -21.80 2.17
N ARG A 391 10.05 -20.73 2.97
CA ARG A 391 8.88 -20.19 3.61
C ARG A 391 9.01 -18.67 3.74
N ILE A 392 8.04 -17.95 3.19
CA ILE A 392 7.99 -16.48 3.23
C ILE A 392 6.65 -16.01 3.77
N TYR A 393 6.65 -14.86 4.41
CA TYR A 393 5.43 -14.13 4.74
C TYR A 393 5.21 -13.01 3.73
N ARG A 394 4.06 -12.99 3.05
CA ARG A 394 3.71 -11.98 2.05
C ARG A 394 3.10 -10.74 2.71
N GLY A 395 3.89 -9.69 2.87
CA GLY A 395 3.47 -8.44 3.49
C GLY A 395 2.88 -7.43 2.49
N LEU A 396 2.44 -6.27 3.01
CA LEU A 396 2.01 -5.13 2.20
C LEU A 396 3.20 -4.42 1.55
N TRP A 397 4.27 -4.22 2.34
CA TRP A 397 5.46 -3.53 1.90
C TRP A 397 6.37 -4.46 1.09
N GLN A 398 6.66 -5.64 1.64
CA GLN A 398 7.57 -6.61 1.04
C GLN A 398 7.22 -8.05 1.47
N ASP A 399 7.88 -9.01 0.82
CA ASP A 399 7.87 -10.38 1.27
C ASP A 399 8.98 -10.58 2.31
N TRP A 400 8.63 -11.24 3.42
CA TRP A 400 9.50 -11.40 4.57
C TRP A 400 10.05 -12.82 4.67
N SER A 401 11.35 -12.93 4.67
CA SER A 401 12.11 -14.10 5.07
C SER A 401 13.44 -13.63 5.65
N PHE A 402 14.09 -14.46 6.45
CA PHE A 402 15.28 -14.07 7.19
C PHE A 402 16.46 -14.96 6.82
N THR A 403 17.59 -14.36 6.45
CA THR A 403 18.86 -15.06 6.25
C THR A 403 19.43 -15.42 7.62
N ASP A 404 19.80 -16.68 7.77
CA ASP A 404 20.34 -17.23 9.03
C ASP A 404 19.43 -16.96 10.25
N GLY A 405 18.10 -16.78 9.97
CA GLY A 405 17.09 -16.48 10.97
C GLY A 405 17.24 -15.12 11.64
N ARG A 406 17.99 -14.18 11.08
CA ARG A 406 18.34 -12.92 11.74
C ARG A 406 18.02 -11.66 10.97
N SER A 407 18.56 -11.49 9.75
CA SER A 407 18.34 -10.32 8.94
C SER A 407 17.41 -10.64 7.77
N VAL A 408 16.59 -9.66 7.39
CA VAL A 408 15.68 -9.85 6.26
C VAL A 408 16.48 -10.17 4.99
N ALA A 409 16.04 -11.18 4.27
CA ALA A 409 16.60 -11.57 2.99
C ALA A 409 15.94 -10.72 1.90
N GLU A 410 16.54 -9.60 1.57
CA GLU A 410 16.09 -8.67 0.54
C GLU A 410 17.19 -8.45 -0.50
N ASP A 411 16.79 -8.31 -1.77
CA ASP A 411 17.73 -7.90 -2.80
C ASP A 411 18.13 -6.44 -2.60
N ILE A 412 19.44 -6.20 -2.54
CA ILE A 412 19.97 -4.86 -2.46
C ILE A 412 20.12 -4.34 -3.86
N LEU A 413 19.33 -3.32 -4.20
CA LEU A 413 19.33 -2.68 -5.49
C LEU A 413 20.22 -1.43 -5.46
N ILE A 414 20.91 -1.15 -6.54
CA ILE A 414 21.67 0.07 -6.71
C ILE A 414 20.80 1.05 -7.47
N GLN A 415 20.54 2.21 -6.87
CA GLN A 415 19.87 3.33 -7.51
C GLN A 415 20.92 4.29 -8.09
N HIS A 416 20.57 4.93 -9.18
CA HIS A 416 21.43 5.81 -9.96
C HIS A 416 20.69 7.09 -10.31
N LYS A 417 21.37 8.22 -10.11
CA LYS A 417 21.00 9.52 -10.63
C LYS A 417 22.06 9.91 -11.66
N PRO A 418 21.73 9.92 -12.96
CA PRO A 418 22.65 10.32 -14.03
C PRO A 418 23.15 11.76 -13.85
N ALA A 419 24.33 12.06 -14.36
CA ALA A 419 24.96 13.38 -14.27
C ALA A 419 24.06 14.54 -14.70
N ARG A 420 23.30 14.36 -15.78
CA ARG A 420 22.43 15.39 -16.38
C ARG A 420 20.97 15.32 -15.95
N SER A 421 20.63 14.47 -14.99
CA SER A 421 19.25 14.29 -14.51
C SER A 421 19.14 14.60 -13.03
N SER A 422 17.94 14.98 -12.58
CA SER A 422 17.56 15.02 -11.17
C SER A 422 16.83 13.75 -10.72
N ASP A 423 16.45 12.89 -11.67
CA ASP A 423 15.64 11.72 -11.40
C ASP A 423 16.51 10.56 -10.93
N VAL A 424 16.01 9.86 -9.93
CA VAL A 424 16.64 8.65 -9.39
C VAL A 424 15.89 7.43 -9.91
N SER A 425 16.62 6.53 -10.56
CA SER A 425 16.13 5.28 -11.10
C SER A 425 17.02 4.12 -10.66
N LEU A 426 16.70 2.88 -11.04
CA LEU A 426 17.65 1.78 -10.88
C LEU A 426 18.89 2.01 -11.76
N ALA A 427 20.04 1.61 -11.29
CA ALA A 427 21.23 1.51 -12.15
C ALA A 427 20.98 0.46 -13.27
N PRO A 428 21.54 0.64 -14.48
CA PRO A 428 21.26 -0.23 -15.64
C PRO A 428 21.53 -1.72 -15.41
N MET A 429 22.42 -2.03 -14.47
CA MET A 429 22.76 -3.39 -14.09
C MET A 429 22.65 -3.56 -12.58
N GLN A 430 21.93 -4.58 -12.15
CA GLN A 430 21.81 -5.01 -10.77
C GLN A 430 22.60 -6.30 -10.53
N TYR A 431 22.97 -6.54 -9.28
CA TYR A 431 23.75 -7.70 -8.89
C TYR A 431 23.03 -8.43 -7.76
N ARG A 432 22.46 -9.58 -8.08
CA ARG A 432 21.72 -10.41 -7.13
C ARG A 432 22.56 -11.58 -6.65
N ARG A 433 22.35 -11.99 -5.42
CA ARG A 433 22.95 -13.19 -4.87
C ARG A 433 22.28 -14.43 -5.47
N GLY A 434 22.98 -15.16 -6.33
CA GLY A 434 22.57 -16.48 -6.79
C GLY A 434 22.99 -17.59 -5.80
N ARG A 435 22.62 -18.83 -6.08
CA ARG A 435 22.96 -19.97 -5.21
C ARG A 435 24.49 -20.20 -5.07
N ARG A 436 25.26 -19.98 -6.12
CA ARG A 436 26.72 -20.23 -6.17
C ARG A 436 27.56 -19.00 -6.52
N SER A 437 26.95 -18.00 -7.11
CA SER A 437 27.65 -16.79 -7.58
C SER A 437 26.69 -15.60 -7.63
N THR A 438 27.25 -14.40 -7.71
CA THR A 438 26.47 -13.21 -8.01
C THR A 438 26.04 -13.21 -9.47
N ILE A 439 24.75 -13.07 -9.72
CA ILE A 439 24.16 -12.96 -11.06
C ILE A 439 23.94 -11.50 -11.41
N SER A 440 24.19 -11.14 -12.65
CA SER A 440 23.91 -9.83 -13.19
C SER A 440 22.47 -9.81 -13.73
N VAL A 441 21.68 -8.84 -13.29
CA VAL A 441 20.28 -8.67 -13.68
C VAL A 441 20.14 -7.30 -14.35
N PRO A 442 19.93 -7.23 -15.67
CA PRO A 442 19.75 -5.98 -16.37
C PRO A 442 18.44 -5.29 -15.97
N VAL A 443 18.43 -3.98 -16.10
CA VAL A 443 17.24 -3.15 -15.91
C VAL A 443 16.74 -2.70 -17.28
N ILE A 444 15.46 -2.93 -17.53
CA ILE A 444 14.75 -2.44 -18.71
C ILE A 444 13.94 -1.22 -18.29
N TYR A 445 14.27 -0.06 -18.84
CA TYR A 445 13.48 1.16 -18.62
C TYR A 445 12.27 1.09 -19.55
N THR A 446 11.08 0.93 -18.96
CA THR A 446 9.87 0.56 -19.70
C THR A 446 8.77 1.58 -19.48
N GLY A 447 8.25 2.14 -20.57
CA GLY A 447 7.03 2.94 -20.57
C GLY A 447 5.88 2.16 -21.21
N VAL A 448 4.71 2.18 -20.57
CA VAL A 448 3.45 1.72 -21.14
C VAL A 448 2.54 2.93 -21.24
N ASP A 449 2.35 3.41 -22.46
CA ASP A 449 1.54 4.58 -22.77
C ASP A 449 0.25 4.13 -23.47
N VAL A 450 -0.83 4.01 -22.67
CA VAL A 450 -2.11 3.51 -23.17
C VAL A 450 -2.83 4.61 -23.93
N THR A 451 -3.18 4.34 -25.17
CA THR A 451 -3.95 5.24 -26.02
C THR A 451 -5.45 5.06 -25.80
N ARG A 452 -5.89 3.81 -25.62
CA ARG A 452 -7.31 3.50 -25.45
C ARG A 452 -7.51 2.21 -24.67
N ILE A 453 -8.53 2.20 -23.79
CA ILE A 453 -9.09 1.00 -23.17
C ILE A 453 -10.57 0.91 -23.56
N PHE A 454 -11.00 -0.24 -24.06
CA PHE A 454 -12.37 -0.42 -24.56
C PHE A 454 -12.86 -1.85 -24.34
N LEU A 455 -14.15 -2.09 -24.55
CA LEU A 455 -14.80 -3.38 -24.34
C LEU A 455 -14.47 -3.99 -22.96
N VAL A 456 -14.64 -3.18 -21.90
CA VAL A 456 -14.48 -3.66 -20.52
C VAL A 456 -15.71 -4.51 -20.17
N ASP A 457 -15.53 -5.83 -20.20
CA ASP A 457 -16.58 -6.81 -19.92
C ASP A 457 -16.35 -7.45 -18.55
N SER A 458 -17.25 -7.14 -17.60
CA SER A 458 -17.20 -7.69 -16.25
C SER A 458 -17.61 -9.16 -16.19
N ASN A 459 -18.41 -9.67 -17.15
CA ASN A 459 -18.85 -11.06 -17.19
C ASN A 459 -17.74 -11.97 -17.74
N GLU A 460 -17.13 -11.58 -18.86
CA GLU A 460 -15.96 -12.28 -19.40
C GLU A 460 -14.70 -12.01 -18.57
N LYS A 461 -14.73 -11.03 -17.68
CA LYS A 461 -13.59 -10.58 -16.87
C LYS A 461 -12.40 -10.13 -17.74
N THR A 462 -12.70 -9.47 -18.87
CA THR A 462 -11.72 -9.05 -19.87
C THR A 462 -11.89 -7.59 -20.28
N PHE A 463 -10.81 -7.02 -20.80
CA PHE A 463 -10.81 -5.70 -21.45
C PHE A 463 -9.83 -5.70 -22.61
N HIS A 464 -10.03 -4.79 -23.57
CA HIS A 464 -9.10 -4.54 -24.66
C HIS A 464 -8.31 -3.27 -24.40
N ALA A 465 -7.02 -3.29 -24.74
CA ALA A 465 -6.16 -2.11 -24.66
C ALA A 465 -5.27 -1.98 -25.89
N GLU A 466 -5.12 -0.72 -26.34
CA GLU A 466 -4.11 -0.29 -27.29
C GLU A 466 -3.12 0.63 -26.60
N PHE A 467 -1.82 0.38 -26.76
CA PHE A 467 -0.77 1.13 -26.09
C PHE A 467 0.54 1.12 -26.85
N TYR A 468 1.37 2.12 -26.56
CA TYR A 468 2.77 2.11 -26.93
C TYR A 468 3.61 1.52 -25.80
N LEU A 469 4.45 0.55 -26.16
CA LEU A 469 5.43 -0.06 -25.26
C LEU A 469 6.81 0.41 -25.66
N SER A 470 7.46 1.16 -24.79
CA SER A 470 8.85 1.56 -24.99
C SER A 470 9.77 0.72 -24.10
N LEU A 471 10.81 0.15 -24.70
CA LEU A 471 11.85 -0.61 -24.01
C LEU A 471 13.20 0.05 -24.28
N ARG A 472 13.93 0.39 -23.23
CA ARG A 472 15.30 0.90 -23.31
C ARG A 472 16.20 0.12 -22.37
N ASN A 473 17.26 -0.48 -22.88
CA ASN A 473 18.18 -1.30 -22.07
C ASN A 473 19.56 -1.39 -22.74
N ALA A 474 20.58 -1.78 -21.94
CA ALA A 474 21.96 -1.97 -22.39
C ALA A 474 22.19 -3.32 -23.08
N GLN A 475 21.20 -4.21 -23.10
CA GLN A 475 21.25 -5.54 -23.71
C GLN A 475 20.11 -5.64 -24.72
N ASN A 476 20.26 -6.45 -25.74
CA ASN A 476 19.25 -6.62 -26.79
C ASN A 476 18.01 -7.38 -26.27
N PHE A 477 17.23 -6.76 -25.39
CA PHE A 477 15.91 -7.22 -25.02
C PHE A 477 14.87 -6.65 -25.98
N ASP A 478 13.89 -7.47 -26.34
CA ASP A 478 12.75 -7.05 -27.13
C ASP A 478 11.43 -7.54 -26.53
N ILE A 479 10.32 -7.30 -27.23
CA ILE A 479 8.99 -7.67 -26.74
C ILE A 479 8.83 -9.19 -26.54
N THR A 480 9.61 -10.01 -27.23
CA THR A 480 9.55 -11.48 -27.11
C THR A 480 10.20 -12.01 -25.82
N ASP A 481 11.04 -11.20 -25.16
CA ASP A 481 11.58 -11.51 -23.85
C ASP A 481 10.57 -11.22 -22.72
N LEU A 482 9.44 -10.56 -23.04
CA LEU A 482 8.38 -10.19 -22.12
C LEU A 482 7.20 -11.15 -22.22
N GLU A 483 6.68 -11.59 -21.10
CA GLU A 483 5.41 -12.29 -21.01
C GLU A 483 4.34 -11.34 -20.45
N PHE A 484 3.21 -11.25 -21.14
CA PHE A 484 2.01 -10.59 -20.64
C PHE A 484 1.16 -11.61 -19.88
N THR A 485 1.35 -11.71 -18.57
CA THR A 485 0.83 -12.81 -17.75
C THR A 485 -0.69 -12.85 -17.68
N ASN A 486 -1.36 -11.70 -17.83
CA ASN A 486 -2.81 -11.62 -17.85
C ASN A 486 -3.40 -11.43 -19.26
N ALA A 487 -2.63 -11.71 -20.31
CA ALA A 487 -3.17 -11.75 -21.65
C ALA A 487 -4.24 -12.83 -21.79
N PHE A 488 -5.36 -12.48 -22.44
CA PHE A 488 -6.39 -13.45 -22.81
C PHE A 488 -5.79 -14.47 -23.77
N ARG A 489 -5.97 -15.76 -23.49
CA ARG A 489 -5.51 -16.83 -24.36
C ARG A 489 -6.66 -17.36 -25.17
N SER A 490 -6.45 -17.53 -26.46
CA SER A 490 -7.45 -18.13 -27.35
C SER A 490 -7.79 -19.55 -26.89
N PRO A 491 -9.07 -19.91 -26.71
CA PRO A 491 -9.46 -21.28 -26.33
C PRO A 491 -9.04 -22.33 -27.35
N MET A 492 -8.82 -21.95 -28.61
CA MET A 492 -8.48 -22.88 -29.69
C MET A 492 -6.97 -23.13 -29.79
N SER A 493 -6.15 -22.08 -29.71
CA SER A 493 -4.68 -22.19 -29.88
C SER A 493 -3.90 -22.12 -28.59
N ASN A 494 -4.54 -21.73 -27.48
CA ASN A 494 -3.89 -21.39 -26.21
C ASN A 494 -2.81 -20.29 -26.32
N GLU A 495 -2.80 -19.55 -27.44
CA GLU A 495 -1.90 -18.45 -27.65
C GLU A 495 -2.46 -17.13 -27.09
N PRO A 496 -1.63 -16.21 -26.60
CA PRO A 496 -2.11 -14.92 -26.15
C PRO A 496 -2.66 -14.09 -27.32
N VAL A 497 -3.82 -13.49 -27.13
CA VAL A 497 -4.46 -12.62 -28.12
C VAL A 497 -3.84 -11.23 -28.00
N ILE A 498 -2.62 -11.11 -28.49
CA ILE A 498 -1.84 -9.87 -28.53
C ILE A 498 -1.26 -9.74 -29.93
N SER A 499 -1.40 -8.56 -30.52
CA SER A 499 -0.74 -8.16 -31.73
C SER A 499 0.21 -6.99 -31.46
N TYR A 500 1.35 -6.96 -32.08
CA TYR A 500 2.26 -5.84 -31.96
C TYR A 500 2.92 -5.50 -33.29
N ARG A 501 3.28 -4.23 -33.43
CA ARG A 501 4.02 -3.70 -34.57
C ARG A 501 5.18 -2.85 -34.06
N THR A 502 6.37 -3.12 -34.54
CA THR A 502 7.54 -2.29 -34.27
C THR A 502 7.37 -0.94 -34.98
N ILE A 503 7.53 0.15 -34.24
CA ILE A 503 7.52 1.53 -34.77
C ILE A 503 8.93 2.02 -34.91
N GLU A 504 9.76 1.84 -33.87
CA GLU A 504 11.16 2.19 -33.87
C GLU A 504 11.92 1.03 -33.22
N GLY A 505 12.81 0.43 -33.99
CA GLY A 505 13.71 -0.60 -33.54
C GLY A 505 15.07 -0.29 -34.11
N ASP A 506 16.02 -0.06 -33.26
CA ASP A 506 17.35 0.28 -33.72
C ASP A 506 18.12 -1.01 -34.09
N GLU A 507 18.22 -1.29 -35.38
CA GLU A 507 19.25 -2.22 -35.87
C GLU A 507 20.65 -1.53 -35.93
N LYS A 508 20.69 -0.18 -35.86
CA LYS A 508 21.92 0.61 -35.84
C LYS A 508 21.82 1.66 -34.78
N SER A 509 21.97 1.28 -33.52
CA SER A 509 22.23 2.21 -32.44
C SER A 509 23.23 3.26 -32.96
N ARG A 510 22.79 4.52 -33.06
CA ARG A 510 23.72 5.64 -33.14
C ARG A 510 24.56 5.58 -31.88
N ARG A 511 25.67 4.87 -31.91
CA ARG A 511 26.75 5.06 -30.97
C ARG A 511 26.98 6.55 -30.90
N SER A 512 26.67 7.16 -29.78
CA SER A 512 27.28 8.43 -29.44
C SER A 512 28.77 8.15 -29.44
N ASP A 513 29.46 8.65 -30.46
CA ASP A 513 30.93 8.54 -30.57
C ASP A 513 31.65 9.44 -29.55
N ASP A 514 30.90 9.93 -28.53
CA ASP A 514 31.47 10.68 -27.42
C ASP A 514 31.88 9.70 -26.31
N PRO A 515 33.18 9.33 -26.22
CA PRO A 515 33.67 8.44 -25.18
C PRO A 515 33.58 9.04 -23.77
N SER A 516 33.25 10.34 -23.66
CA SER A 516 33.03 10.99 -22.33
C SER A 516 31.58 10.92 -21.86
N SER A 517 30.63 10.55 -22.71
CA SER A 517 29.27 10.29 -22.30
C SER A 517 29.17 8.87 -21.77
N ILE A 518 29.46 8.69 -20.49
CA ILE A 518 29.00 7.51 -19.73
C ILE A 518 27.48 7.67 -19.53
N ASP A 519 26.75 7.68 -20.64
CA ASP A 519 25.32 7.45 -20.60
C ASP A 519 25.10 5.95 -20.80
N PRO A 520 25.01 5.15 -19.72
CA PRO A 520 24.79 3.72 -19.82
C PRO A 520 23.43 3.38 -20.45
N ILE A 521 22.63 4.41 -20.74
CA ILE A 521 21.30 4.32 -21.37
C ILE A 521 21.35 4.65 -22.87
N SER A 522 22.51 4.85 -23.47
CA SER A 522 22.67 5.00 -24.95
C SER A 522 22.36 3.72 -25.70
N SER A 523 21.67 2.79 -25.08
CA SER A 523 21.22 1.54 -25.62
C SER A 523 19.92 1.70 -26.38
N ALA A 524 19.75 0.92 -27.41
CA ALA A 524 18.64 0.88 -28.33
C ALA A 524 17.27 1.10 -27.67
N LEU A 525 16.61 2.19 -28.00
CA LEU A 525 15.18 2.37 -27.72
C LEU A 525 14.40 1.52 -28.73
N ARG A 526 13.53 0.66 -28.23
CA ARG A 526 12.56 -0.08 -29.03
C ARG A 526 11.16 0.38 -28.69
N LEU A 527 10.40 0.75 -29.69
CA LEU A 527 9.04 1.24 -29.56
C LEU A 527 8.10 0.33 -30.35
N TYR A 528 7.10 -0.17 -29.64
CA TYR A 528 6.07 -1.04 -30.20
C TYR A 528 4.69 -0.41 -30.02
N LYS A 529 3.84 -0.53 -31.03
CA LYS A 529 2.40 -0.36 -30.87
C LYS A 529 1.80 -1.74 -30.62
N VAL A 530 1.13 -1.90 -29.48
CA VAL A 530 0.58 -3.15 -29.01
C VAL A 530 -0.93 -3.03 -28.90
N ALA A 531 -1.66 -4.05 -29.34
CA ALA A 531 -3.08 -4.20 -29.11
C ALA A 531 -3.36 -5.60 -28.57
N GLY A 532 -4.15 -5.69 -27.49
CA GLY A 532 -4.39 -6.98 -26.84
C GLY A 532 -5.67 -7.02 -26.04
N LYS A 533 -6.12 -8.25 -25.75
CA LYS A 533 -7.20 -8.56 -24.80
C LYS A 533 -6.57 -9.08 -23.51
N PHE A 534 -7.02 -8.58 -22.38
CA PHE A 534 -6.41 -8.87 -21.07
C PHE A 534 -7.49 -9.28 -20.06
N TYR A 535 -7.14 -10.20 -19.15
CA TYR A 535 -7.97 -10.53 -18.01
C TYR A 535 -7.84 -9.49 -16.89
N PHE A 536 -8.94 -9.29 -16.16
CA PHE A 536 -8.94 -8.57 -14.89
C PHE A 536 -9.87 -9.25 -13.88
N SER A 537 -9.77 -8.89 -12.61
CA SER A 537 -10.64 -9.40 -11.55
C SER A 537 -11.60 -8.30 -11.11
N PRO A 538 -12.86 -8.28 -11.60
CA PRO A 538 -13.83 -7.26 -11.25
C PRO A 538 -14.26 -7.39 -9.78
N ASP A 539 -14.34 -6.27 -9.06
CA ASP A 539 -15.03 -6.17 -7.77
C ASP A 539 -16.37 -5.48 -7.98
N LEU A 540 -17.44 -6.27 -8.04
CA LEU A 540 -18.79 -5.80 -8.38
C LEU A 540 -19.69 -5.58 -7.15
N ARG A 541 -19.16 -5.74 -5.93
CA ARG A 541 -19.93 -5.56 -4.69
C ARG A 541 -20.60 -4.19 -4.59
N LYS A 542 -19.95 -3.14 -5.14
CA LYS A 542 -20.47 -1.77 -5.20
C LYS A 542 -21.16 -1.41 -6.52
N PHE A 543 -21.44 -2.37 -7.40
CA PHE A 543 -22.12 -2.08 -8.66
C PHE A 543 -23.47 -1.37 -8.40
N PRO A 544 -23.77 -0.28 -9.13
CA PRO A 544 -23.10 0.34 -10.28
C PRO A 544 -22.07 1.45 -9.92
N PHE A 545 -21.72 1.60 -8.66
CA PHE A 545 -20.76 2.61 -8.18
C PHE A 545 -19.35 2.04 -8.01
N ASP A 546 -19.09 0.94 -8.71
CA ASP A 546 -17.86 0.18 -8.61
C ASP A 546 -16.67 0.90 -9.27
N ARG A 547 -15.49 0.57 -8.73
CA ARG A 547 -14.20 0.93 -9.29
C ARG A 547 -13.49 -0.33 -9.70
N GLN A 548 -12.92 -0.32 -10.90
CA GLN A 548 -12.18 -1.46 -11.43
C GLN A 548 -10.71 -1.12 -11.60
N ARG A 549 -9.88 -2.15 -11.53
CA ARG A 549 -8.45 -2.07 -11.80
C ARG A 549 -8.15 -2.85 -13.05
N LEU A 550 -7.76 -2.14 -14.08
CA LEU A 550 -7.40 -2.68 -15.38
C LEU A 550 -5.88 -2.67 -15.46
N SER A 551 -5.27 -3.84 -15.47
CA SER A 551 -3.81 -3.98 -15.39
C SER A 551 -3.27 -4.65 -16.64
N ILE A 552 -2.10 -4.19 -17.12
CA ILE A 552 -1.24 -4.91 -18.05
C ILE A 552 -0.07 -5.43 -17.22
N SER A 553 0.02 -6.76 -17.09
CA SER A 553 0.99 -7.43 -16.23
C SER A 553 2.13 -8.00 -17.07
N ILE A 554 3.36 -7.57 -16.77
CA ILE A 554 4.56 -7.91 -17.54
C ILE A 554 5.57 -8.60 -16.63
N GLN A 555 6.11 -9.72 -17.08
CA GLN A 555 7.20 -10.44 -16.43
C GLN A 555 8.22 -10.98 -17.44
N PRO A 556 9.42 -11.44 -16.99
CA PRO A 556 10.34 -12.18 -17.85
C PRO A 556 9.74 -13.50 -18.36
N THR A 557 9.93 -13.82 -19.63
CA THR A 557 9.52 -15.13 -20.20
C THR A 557 10.30 -16.30 -19.61
N SER A 558 11.48 -16.03 -19.05
CA SER A 558 12.36 -17.08 -18.52
C SER A 558 13.08 -16.66 -17.25
N THR A 559 13.17 -17.58 -16.29
CA THR A 559 14.00 -17.43 -15.09
C THR A 559 15.50 -17.43 -15.37
N ALA A 560 15.90 -17.95 -16.53
CA ALA A 560 17.32 -17.99 -16.98
C ALA A 560 17.82 -16.63 -17.46
N ARG A 561 16.91 -15.75 -17.91
CA ARG A 561 17.20 -14.37 -18.33
C ARG A 561 16.38 -13.37 -17.52
N PRO A 562 16.61 -13.28 -16.20
CA PRO A 562 15.85 -12.38 -15.35
C PRO A 562 16.20 -10.92 -15.69
N PHE A 563 15.23 -10.04 -15.61
CA PHE A 563 15.42 -8.59 -15.67
C PHE A 563 14.54 -7.89 -14.62
N LEU A 564 14.83 -6.63 -14.40
CA LEU A 564 13.97 -5.73 -13.63
C LEU A 564 13.41 -4.65 -14.56
N ILE A 565 12.18 -4.24 -14.31
CA ILE A 565 11.57 -3.11 -15.01
C ILE A 565 11.70 -1.85 -14.15
N GLN A 566 12.18 -0.76 -14.77
CA GLN A 566 12.15 0.57 -14.23
C GLN A 566 11.12 1.40 -15.00
N PRO A 567 9.93 1.63 -14.45
CA PRO A 567 8.96 2.52 -15.07
C PRO A 567 9.38 3.99 -14.93
N PRO A 568 8.87 4.90 -15.79
CA PRO A 568 9.11 6.32 -15.66
C PRO A 568 8.49 6.86 -14.35
N PRO A 569 9.01 7.98 -13.82
CA PRO A 569 8.41 8.67 -12.69
C PRO A 569 6.93 8.99 -12.94
N PRO A 570 6.10 9.06 -11.88
CA PRO A 570 4.65 9.29 -12.03
C PRO A 570 4.27 10.59 -12.77
N ASN A 571 5.10 11.63 -12.65
CA ASN A 571 4.90 12.92 -13.31
C ASN A 571 5.11 12.88 -14.84
N LEU A 572 5.77 11.85 -15.35
CA LEU A 572 5.99 11.62 -16.78
C LEU A 572 4.99 10.64 -17.38
N ARG A 573 4.06 10.12 -16.59
CA ARG A 573 3.01 9.22 -17.08
C ARG A 573 1.85 10.04 -17.63
N GLN A 574 1.30 9.60 -18.74
CA GLN A 574 0.14 10.25 -19.36
C GLN A 574 -1.07 10.15 -18.41
N ALA A 575 -1.69 11.29 -18.13
CA ALA A 575 -2.82 11.36 -17.20
C ALA A 575 -4.18 11.11 -17.87
N SER A 576 -4.27 11.20 -19.19
CA SER A 576 -5.51 11.08 -19.94
C SER A 576 -5.48 9.82 -20.81
N VAL A 577 -6.25 8.84 -20.43
CA VAL A 577 -6.52 7.63 -21.21
C VAL A 577 -8.03 7.62 -21.48
N ASP A 578 -8.42 7.40 -22.73
CA ASP A 578 -9.82 7.22 -23.07
C ASP A 578 -10.26 5.81 -22.66
N VAL A 579 -11.30 5.74 -21.84
CA VAL A 579 -11.86 4.48 -21.39
C VAL A 579 -13.38 4.51 -21.60
N ASP A 580 -13.86 3.75 -22.57
CA ASP A 580 -15.27 3.72 -22.95
C ASP A 580 -16.18 3.43 -21.73
N ASN A 581 -17.12 4.33 -21.43
CA ASN A 581 -18.09 4.25 -20.31
C ASN A 581 -17.49 4.26 -18.90
N TRP A 582 -16.21 4.64 -18.75
CA TRP A 582 -15.54 4.73 -17.46
C TRP A 582 -14.79 6.04 -17.34
N GLN A 583 -14.62 6.49 -16.11
CA GLN A 583 -13.78 7.65 -15.77
C GLN A 583 -12.46 7.16 -15.18
N LEU A 584 -11.35 7.58 -15.78
CA LEU A 584 -10.03 7.33 -15.20
C LEU A 584 -9.87 8.13 -13.89
N GLU A 585 -9.53 7.45 -12.80
CA GLU A 585 -9.22 8.09 -11.52
C GLU A 585 -7.73 8.20 -11.28
N THR A 586 -6.98 7.13 -11.55
CA THR A 586 -5.54 7.10 -11.28
C THR A 586 -4.84 6.02 -12.08
N GLN A 587 -3.52 6.17 -12.18
CA GLN A 587 -2.63 5.16 -12.75
C GLN A 587 -1.42 4.96 -11.84
N TYR A 588 -0.97 3.70 -11.73
CA TYR A 588 0.21 3.35 -10.96
C TYR A 588 0.91 2.13 -11.56
N VAL A 589 2.14 1.89 -11.11
CA VAL A 589 2.83 0.63 -11.38
C VAL A 589 3.02 -0.09 -10.06
N GLY A 590 2.53 -1.32 -9.99
CA GLY A 590 2.67 -2.22 -8.84
C GLY A 590 3.69 -3.30 -9.13
N LEU A 591 4.41 -3.72 -8.09
CA LEU A 591 5.32 -4.87 -8.13
C LEU A 591 4.66 -6.04 -7.41
N ASP A 592 4.54 -7.18 -8.08
CA ASP A 592 4.18 -8.43 -7.43
C ASP A 592 5.26 -9.49 -7.67
N ARG A 593 5.22 -10.54 -6.88
CA ARG A 593 6.08 -11.70 -7.03
C ARG A 593 5.21 -12.95 -7.05
N ASP A 594 5.07 -13.54 -8.21
CA ASP A 594 4.50 -14.87 -8.31
C ASP A 594 5.51 -15.89 -7.78
N ILE A 595 5.03 -16.78 -6.93
CA ILE A 595 5.88 -17.77 -6.27
C ILE A 595 5.54 -19.13 -6.84
N ILE A 596 6.47 -19.67 -7.62
CA ILE A 596 6.35 -21.02 -8.15
C ILE A 596 6.95 -22.00 -7.15
N THR A 597 6.17 -22.98 -6.73
CA THR A 597 6.66 -24.09 -5.90
C THR A 597 7.20 -25.17 -6.80
N VAL A 598 8.48 -25.47 -6.67
CA VAL A 598 9.17 -26.50 -7.45
C VAL A 598 9.59 -27.64 -6.52
N ILE A 599 9.38 -28.87 -6.96
CA ILE A 599 9.87 -30.07 -6.25
C ILE A 599 11.40 -30.14 -6.44
N GLY A 600 12.12 -30.29 -5.34
CA GLY A 600 13.57 -30.44 -5.36
C GLY A 600 14.02 -31.86 -5.79
N GLU A 601 15.31 -32.11 -5.78
CA GLU A 601 15.90 -33.42 -6.12
C GLU A 601 15.38 -34.54 -5.21
N GLN A 602 15.01 -34.22 -3.96
CA GLN A 602 14.28 -35.14 -3.09
C GLN A 602 12.79 -34.76 -3.11
N ALA A 603 11.94 -35.77 -3.27
CA ALA A 603 10.47 -35.55 -3.35
C ALA A 603 9.86 -34.82 -2.13
N SER A 604 10.57 -34.85 -0.99
CA SER A 604 10.20 -34.11 0.22
C SER A 604 10.69 -32.65 0.26
N SER A 605 11.58 -32.24 -0.68
CA SER A 605 12.12 -30.90 -0.72
C SER A 605 11.32 -30.03 -1.71
N GLN A 606 10.85 -28.87 -1.24
CA GLN A 606 10.19 -27.86 -2.07
C GLN A 606 11.02 -26.59 -2.08
N TYR A 607 11.10 -25.96 -3.24
CA TYR A 607 11.75 -24.65 -3.42
C TYR A 607 10.76 -23.64 -3.97
N LEU A 608 10.84 -22.42 -3.48
CA LEU A 608 10.06 -21.29 -3.96
C LEU A 608 10.91 -20.49 -4.94
N ILE A 609 10.42 -20.34 -6.17
CA ILE A 609 11.06 -19.51 -7.19
C ILE A 609 10.19 -18.25 -7.36
N PRO A 610 10.68 -17.07 -6.97
CA PRO A 610 9.92 -15.83 -7.18
C PRO A 610 10.11 -15.36 -8.63
N LEU A 611 9.00 -15.15 -9.33
CA LEU A 611 8.94 -14.40 -10.58
C LEU A 611 8.44 -12.99 -10.28
N THR A 612 9.17 -12.01 -10.74
CA THR A 612 8.81 -10.61 -10.54
C THR A 612 7.90 -10.13 -11.66
N THR A 613 6.69 -9.74 -11.30
CA THR A 613 5.67 -9.23 -12.21
C THR A 613 5.44 -7.74 -11.96
N PHE A 614 5.41 -6.94 -13.02
CA PHE A 614 5.12 -5.52 -12.99
C PHE A 614 3.73 -5.27 -13.55
N ASN A 615 2.86 -4.70 -12.73
CA ASN A 615 1.48 -4.40 -13.07
C ASN A 615 1.33 -2.91 -13.39
N PHE A 616 1.17 -2.57 -14.66
CA PHE A 616 0.77 -1.25 -15.09
C PHE A 616 -0.74 -1.16 -14.98
N THR A 617 -1.24 -0.39 -14.02
CA THR A 617 -2.65 -0.43 -13.60
C THR A 617 -3.31 0.93 -13.75
N TRP A 618 -4.50 0.93 -14.33
CA TRP A 618 -5.43 2.05 -14.41
C TRP A 618 -6.64 1.75 -13.52
N THR A 619 -6.91 2.62 -12.57
CA THR A 619 -8.12 2.53 -11.76
C THR A 619 -9.18 3.40 -12.42
N VAL A 620 -10.31 2.76 -12.75
CA VAL A 620 -11.42 3.39 -13.45
C VAL A 620 -12.70 3.29 -12.62
N LYS A 621 -13.49 4.36 -12.64
CA LYS A 621 -14.80 4.43 -12.00
C LYS A 621 -15.87 4.31 -13.06
N ARG A 622 -16.89 3.46 -12.83
CA ARG A 622 -18.02 3.29 -13.74
C ARG A 622 -18.86 4.58 -13.82
N LEU A 623 -19.23 4.97 -15.02
CA LEU A 623 -20.22 6.02 -15.25
C LEU A 623 -21.62 5.39 -15.07
N ALA A 624 -22.24 5.66 -13.92
CA ALA A 624 -23.50 5.04 -13.54
C ALA A 624 -24.75 5.68 -14.21
N THR A 625 -24.57 6.60 -15.16
CA THR A 625 -25.67 7.39 -15.78
C THR A 625 -26.74 6.50 -16.39
N ASP A 626 -26.33 5.47 -17.15
CA ASP A 626 -27.28 4.55 -17.78
C ASP A 626 -28.09 3.75 -16.75
N HIS A 627 -27.43 3.32 -15.68
CA HIS A 627 -28.09 2.61 -14.59
C HIS A 627 -29.08 3.52 -13.83
N TYR A 628 -28.75 4.79 -13.64
CA TYR A 628 -29.68 5.76 -13.06
C TYR A 628 -30.94 5.90 -13.91
N LEU A 629 -30.79 6.08 -15.21
CA LEU A 629 -31.92 6.29 -16.13
C LEU A 629 -32.75 5.03 -16.35
N GLN A 630 -32.11 3.87 -16.49
CA GLN A 630 -32.79 2.63 -16.83
C GLN A 630 -33.35 1.89 -15.62
N VAL A 631 -32.77 2.08 -14.43
CA VAL A 631 -33.14 1.32 -13.22
C VAL A 631 -33.68 2.23 -12.13
N MET A 632 -32.92 3.23 -11.72
CA MET A 632 -33.28 4.03 -10.54
C MET A 632 -34.50 4.91 -10.76
N VAL A 633 -34.62 5.52 -11.94
CA VAL A 633 -35.76 6.38 -12.26
C VAL A 633 -37.08 5.56 -12.34
N PRO A 634 -37.17 4.43 -13.08
CA PRO A 634 -38.35 3.58 -13.04
C PRO A 634 -38.69 3.06 -11.65
N LEU A 635 -37.69 2.66 -10.88
CA LEU A 635 -37.89 2.18 -9.51
C LEU A 635 -38.47 3.27 -8.60
N PHE A 636 -37.98 4.49 -8.71
CA PHE A 636 -38.48 5.64 -7.98
C PHE A 636 -39.94 5.93 -8.33
N ILE A 637 -40.33 5.84 -9.65
CA ILE A 637 -41.71 6.01 -10.11
C ILE A 637 -42.60 4.93 -9.52
N ILE A 638 -42.16 3.66 -9.50
CA ILE A 638 -42.90 2.54 -8.90
C ILE A 638 -43.17 2.80 -7.41
N LEU A 639 -42.15 3.24 -6.67
CA LEU A 639 -42.26 3.59 -5.24
C LEU A 639 -43.20 4.78 -5.03
N LEU A 640 -43.13 5.80 -5.90
CA LEU A 640 -44.01 6.97 -5.86
C LEU A 640 -45.48 6.56 -6.08
N VAL A 641 -45.77 5.72 -7.08
CA VAL A 641 -47.14 5.20 -7.37
C VAL A 641 -47.63 4.39 -6.16
N THR A 642 -46.79 3.54 -5.59
CA THR A 642 -47.10 2.79 -4.36
C THR A 642 -47.46 3.73 -3.22
N TRP A 643 -46.72 4.81 -3.02
CA TRP A 643 -46.99 5.81 -2.00
C TRP A 643 -48.30 6.56 -2.26
N LEU A 644 -48.54 7.00 -3.50
CA LEU A 644 -49.78 7.69 -3.90
C LEU A 644 -51.02 6.83 -3.68
N SER A 645 -50.89 5.49 -3.78
CA SER A 645 -52.00 4.58 -3.50
C SER A 645 -52.52 4.66 -2.06
N THR A 646 -51.72 5.17 -1.10
CA THR A 646 -52.08 5.31 0.32
C THR A 646 -53.14 6.40 0.55
N PHE A 647 -53.27 7.34 -0.38
CA PHE A 647 -54.28 8.42 -0.33
C PHE A 647 -55.66 7.98 -0.86
N ILE A 648 -55.77 6.79 -1.45
CA ILE A 648 -57.04 6.22 -1.88
C ILE A 648 -57.86 5.84 -0.63
N PRO A 649 -59.17 6.16 -0.59
CA PRO A 649 -60.04 5.85 0.54
C PRO A 649 -60.04 4.33 0.86
N ALA A 650 -60.06 3.99 2.15
CA ALA A 650 -59.97 2.62 2.65
C ALA A 650 -61.15 1.72 2.13
N GLN A 651 -62.28 2.32 1.71
CA GLN A 651 -63.38 1.57 1.12
C GLN A 651 -63.03 0.94 -0.24
N ARG A 652 -61.99 1.39 -0.92
CA ARG A 652 -61.50 0.87 -2.21
C ARG A 652 -60.23 0.01 -2.04
N LEU A 653 -60.24 -0.87 -1.03
CA LEU A 653 -59.08 -1.72 -0.73
C LEU A 653 -58.61 -2.51 -1.96
N GLU A 654 -59.54 -3.06 -2.74
CA GLU A 654 -59.22 -3.84 -3.95
C GLU A 654 -58.34 -3.04 -4.93
N SER A 655 -58.68 -1.78 -5.15
CA SER A 655 -57.88 -0.89 -6.02
C SER A 655 -56.50 -0.63 -5.45
N VAL A 656 -56.38 -0.41 -4.13
CA VAL A 656 -55.09 -0.16 -3.45
C VAL A 656 -54.20 -1.40 -3.53
N VAL A 657 -54.77 -2.58 -3.23
CA VAL A 657 -54.03 -3.86 -3.29
C VAL A 657 -53.60 -4.15 -4.73
N ALA A 658 -54.50 -3.95 -5.72
CA ALA A 658 -54.15 -4.14 -7.12
C ALA A 658 -52.98 -3.27 -7.58
N ILE A 659 -52.98 -1.97 -7.20
CA ILE A 659 -51.86 -1.05 -7.51
C ILE A 659 -50.57 -1.52 -6.85
N GLN A 660 -50.59 -1.86 -5.56
CA GLN A 660 -49.40 -2.25 -4.81
C GLN A 660 -48.84 -3.61 -5.25
N VAL A 661 -49.72 -4.59 -5.60
CA VAL A 661 -49.29 -5.86 -6.18
C VAL A 661 -48.70 -5.67 -7.57
N THR A 662 -49.33 -4.83 -8.40
CA THR A 662 -48.78 -4.49 -9.73
C THR A 662 -47.41 -3.79 -9.60
N ALA A 663 -47.24 -2.87 -8.64
CA ALA A 663 -45.97 -2.21 -8.36
C ALA A 663 -44.90 -3.23 -7.95
N LEU A 664 -45.27 -4.20 -7.09
CA LEU A 664 -44.32 -5.28 -6.69
C LEU A 664 -43.92 -6.13 -7.90
N LEU A 665 -44.90 -6.56 -8.71
CA LEU A 665 -44.62 -7.35 -9.93
C LEU A 665 -43.78 -6.57 -10.94
N SER A 666 -44.05 -5.26 -11.11
CA SER A 666 -43.30 -4.40 -12.00
C SER A 666 -41.85 -4.24 -11.52
N SER A 667 -41.63 -4.11 -10.20
CA SER A 667 -40.27 -4.02 -9.64
C SER A 667 -39.51 -5.34 -9.79
N ILE A 668 -40.17 -6.50 -9.66
CA ILE A 668 -39.57 -7.82 -9.93
C ILE A 668 -39.26 -7.96 -11.43
N ALA A 669 -40.14 -7.55 -12.30
CA ALA A 669 -39.92 -7.59 -13.75
C ALA A 669 -38.70 -6.70 -14.14
N LEU A 670 -38.61 -5.50 -13.55
CA LEU A 670 -37.48 -4.62 -13.76
C LEU A 670 -36.16 -5.26 -13.30
N TYR A 671 -36.16 -5.92 -12.13
CA TYR A 671 -34.96 -6.63 -11.64
C TYR A 671 -34.53 -7.76 -12.59
N LEU A 672 -35.49 -8.52 -13.12
CA LEU A 672 -35.19 -9.60 -14.05
C LEU A 672 -34.74 -9.10 -15.44
N ALA A 673 -35.10 -7.88 -15.81
CA ALA A 673 -34.63 -7.23 -17.03
C ALA A 673 -33.20 -6.69 -16.93
N VAL A 674 -32.70 -6.44 -15.71
CA VAL A 674 -31.32 -5.99 -15.48
C VAL A 674 -30.37 -7.17 -15.59
N PRO A 675 -29.33 -7.11 -16.45
CA PRO A 675 -28.31 -8.16 -16.52
C PRO A 675 -27.63 -8.39 -15.18
N LYS A 676 -27.52 -9.63 -14.73
CA LYS A 676 -26.74 -9.98 -13.54
C LYS A 676 -25.26 -9.86 -13.85
N VAL A 677 -24.55 -9.08 -13.05
CA VAL A 677 -23.12 -8.80 -13.24
C VAL A 677 -22.23 -9.55 -12.24
N ASP A 678 -22.79 -10.03 -11.13
CA ASP A 678 -22.08 -10.85 -10.15
C ASP A 678 -22.97 -11.98 -9.66
N PHE A 679 -22.47 -13.22 -9.66
CA PHE A 679 -23.19 -14.40 -9.20
C PHE A 679 -22.74 -14.86 -7.80
N ASP A 680 -21.59 -14.35 -7.34
CA ASP A 680 -20.98 -14.78 -6.08
C ASP A 680 -21.40 -13.90 -4.89
N HIS A 681 -21.76 -12.63 -5.16
CA HIS A 681 -22.08 -11.66 -4.10
C HIS A 681 -23.28 -10.79 -4.49
N ALA A 682 -24.05 -10.38 -3.48
CA ALA A 682 -25.09 -9.36 -3.68
C ALA A 682 -24.43 -8.00 -3.93
N THR A 683 -24.84 -7.36 -5.02
CA THR A 683 -24.41 -6.00 -5.38
C THR A 683 -25.23 -4.93 -4.66
N VAL A 684 -24.78 -3.67 -4.68
CA VAL A 684 -25.58 -2.54 -4.17
C VAL A 684 -26.91 -2.45 -4.92
N SER A 685 -26.92 -2.72 -6.22
CA SER A 685 -28.15 -2.76 -7.02
C SER A 685 -29.14 -3.82 -6.50
N ASP A 686 -28.66 -5.03 -6.19
CA ASP A 686 -29.50 -6.10 -5.63
C ASP A 686 -30.12 -5.69 -4.29
N ILE A 687 -29.32 -5.08 -3.42
CA ILE A 687 -29.77 -4.61 -2.11
C ILE A 687 -30.84 -3.54 -2.26
N ILE A 688 -30.73 -2.63 -3.23
CA ILE A 688 -31.74 -1.61 -3.52
C ILE A 688 -33.07 -2.25 -3.92
N PHE A 689 -33.05 -3.28 -4.77
CA PHE A 689 -34.25 -4.02 -5.15
C PHE A 689 -34.87 -4.74 -3.96
N VAL A 690 -34.07 -5.41 -3.12
CA VAL A 690 -34.57 -6.09 -1.92
C VAL A 690 -35.24 -5.10 -0.94
N ILE A 691 -34.63 -3.93 -0.72
CA ILE A 691 -35.22 -2.86 0.10
C ILE A 691 -36.53 -2.38 -0.51
N THR A 692 -36.60 -2.24 -1.84
CA THR A 692 -37.81 -1.83 -2.56
C THR A 692 -38.92 -2.86 -2.40
N TYR A 693 -38.64 -4.16 -2.56
CA TYR A 693 -39.62 -5.22 -2.36
C TYR A 693 -40.17 -5.22 -0.93
N LEU A 694 -39.27 -5.06 0.05
CA LEU A 694 -39.66 -4.97 1.46
C LEU A 694 -40.55 -3.74 1.70
N ALA A 695 -40.19 -2.58 1.16
CA ALA A 695 -40.98 -1.36 1.29
C ALA A 695 -42.39 -1.51 0.72
N ILE A 696 -42.54 -2.06 -0.52
CA ILE A 696 -43.85 -2.28 -1.16
C ILE A 696 -44.65 -3.32 -0.36
N SER A 697 -44.02 -4.41 0.11
CA SER A 697 -44.68 -5.46 0.88
C SER A 697 -45.17 -4.94 2.24
N VAL A 698 -44.39 -4.11 2.93
CA VAL A 698 -44.79 -3.44 4.18
C VAL A 698 -45.99 -2.52 3.90
N MET A 699 -45.97 -1.73 2.85
CA MET A 699 -47.05 -0.85 2.47
C MET A 699 -48.32 -1.61 2.18
N LEU A 700 -48.23 -2.75 1.48
CA LEU A 700 -49.36 -3.65 1.21
C LEU A 700 -49.94 -4.20 2.52
N GLY A 701 -49.11 -4.73 3.40
CA GLY A 701 -49.51 -5.25 4.69
C GLY A 701 -50.20 -4.20 5.56
N MET A 702 -49.63 -2.96 5.57
CA MET A 702 -50.23 -1.82 6.29
C MET A 702 -51.58 -1.42 5.71
N SER A 703 -51.77 -1.44 4.39
CA SER A 703 -53.04 -1.15 3.73
C SER A 703 -54.12 -2.15 4.16
N ILE A 704 -53.81 -3.44 4.16
CA ILE A 704 -54.72 -4.52 4.57
C ILE A 704 -55.03 -4.38 6.08
N LEU A 705 -54.04 -4.14 6.91
CA LEU A 705 -54.24 -4.02 8.36
C LEU A 705 -55.09 -2.79 8.72
N ARG A 706 -54.87 -1.65 8.06
CA ARG A 706 -55.65 -0.43 8.25
C ARG A 706 -57.13 -0.67 7.94
N THR A 707 -57.43 -1.39 6.89
CA THR A 707 -58.82 -1.70 6.50
C THR A 707 -59.47 -2.66 7.49
N ASN A 708 -58.76 -3.68 7.96
CA ASN A 708 -59.26 -4.61 8.98
C ASN A 708 -59.53 -3.90 10.29
N MET A 709 -58.66 -2.98 10.74
CA MET A 709 -58.87 -2.16 11.94
C MET A 709 -60.11 -1.29 11.81
N ALA A 710 -60.40 -0.73 10.62
CA ALA A 710 -61.60 0.05 10.38
C ALA A 710 -62.85 -0.85 10.43
N ALA A 711 -62.79 -2.08 9.91
CA ALA A 711 -63.86 -3.08 9.96
C ALA A 711 -64.14 -3.55 11.40
N TRP A 712 -63.13 -3.65 12.26
CA TRP A 712 -63.21 -3.99 13.68
C TRP A 712 -63.68 -2.83 14.56
N ASN A 713 -64.23 -1.76 14.01
CA ASN A 713 -64.71 -0.55 14.67
C ASN A 713 -63.61 0.25 15.46
N MET A 714 -62.35 0.02 15.17
CA MET A 714 -61.19 0.74 15.76
C MET A 714 -60.87 1.99 14.92
N LYS A 715 -61.83 2.84 14.65
CA LYS A 715 -61.69 3.99 13.72
C LYS A 715 -60.55 4.95 14.07
N ARG A 716 -60.34 5.28 15.37
CA ARG A 716 -59.26 6.15 15.78
C ARG A 716 -57.86 5.54 15.55
N THR A 717 -57.71 4.26 15.86
CA THR A 717 -56.48 3.49 15.61
C THR A 717 -56.16 3.38 14.13
N ALA A 718 -57.17 3.10 13.30
CA ALA A 718 -57.02 3.04 11.85
C ALA A 718 -56.61 4.41 11.26
N LEU A 719 -57.10 5.51 11.83
CA LEU A 719 -56.72 6.87 11.38
C LEU A 719 -55.25 7.18 11.73
N VAL A 720 -54.84 6.93 12.97
CA VAL A 720 -53.42 7.06 13.39
C VAL A 720 -52.51 6.21 12.54
N PHE A 721 -52.91 4.94 12.31
CA PHE A 721 -52.14 4.01 11.49
C PHE A 721 -52.07 4.47 10.02
N GLY A 722 -53.06 5.17 9.51
CA GLY A 722 -53.05 5.81 8.18
C GLY A 722 -51.99 6.91 8.10
N TYR A 723 -51.82 7.75 9.12
CA TYR A 723 -50.77 8.76 9.16
C TYR A 723 -49.36 8.12 9.23
N VAL A 724 -49.20 7.06 10.02
CA VAL A 724 -47.98 6.30 10.06
C VAL A 724 -47.64 5.72 8.67
N GLN A 725 -48.64 5.11 8.00
CA GLN A 725 -48.47 4.57 6.67
C GLN A 725 -48.01 5.62 5.63
N VAL A 726 -48.56 6.82 5.67
CA VAL A 726 -48.16 7.91 4.76
C VAL A 726 -46.70 8.32 5.01
N MET A 727 -46.21 8.26 6.27
CA MET A 727 -44.87 8.63 6.62
C MET A 727 -43.79 7.54 6.36
N VAL A 728 -44.18 6.27 6.32
CA VAL A 728 -43.27 5.13 6.11
C VAL A 728 -42.51 5.26 4.79
N MET A 729 -43.16 5.56 3.69
CA MET A 729 -42.52 5.59 2.37
C MET A 729 -41.53 6.76 2.22
N PRO A 730 -41.84 8.01 2.60
CA PRO A 730 -40.86 9.09 2.59
C PRO A 730 -39.62 8.75 3.46
N ILE A 731 -39.81 8.16 4.64
CA ILE A 731 -38.71 7.74 5.50
C ILE A 731 -37.85 6.68 4.80
N MET A 732 -38.48 5.67 4.21
CA MET A 732 -37.77 4.62 3.45
C MET A 732 -37.03 5.19 2.24
N LEU A 733 -37.62 6.16 1.52
CA LEU A 733 -36.98 6.85 0.39
C LEU A 733 -35.76 7.65 0.86
N VAL A 734 -35.85 8.35 2.01
CA VAL A 734 -34.71 9.07 2.58
C VAL A 734 -33.61 8.09 2.98
N LEU A 735 -33.94 6.99 3.67
CA LEU A 735 -32.97 5.96 4.05
C LEU A 735 -32.31 5.30 2.83
N LEU A 736 -33.11 4.97 1.81
CA LEU A 736 -32.59 4.42 0.56
C LEU A 736 -31.68 5.43 -0.16
N GLY A 737 -32.12 6.69 -0.23
CA GLY A 737 -31.30 7.78 -0.78
C GLY A 737 -29.98 7.97 -0.04
N GLN A 738 -30.00 7.95 1.29
CA GLN A 738 -28.79 8.01 2.13
C GLN A 738 -27.87 6.79 1.87
N TYR A 739 -28.46 5.60 1.76
CA TYR A 739 -27.69 4.40 1.45
C TYR A 739 -27.01 4.51 0.09
N VAL A 740 -27.74 4.90 -0.97
CA VAL A 740 -27.17 5.10 -2.33
C VAL A 740 -26.10 6.17 -2.33
N LEU A 741 -26.33 7.31 -1.64
CA LEU A 741 -25.36 8.39 -1.52
C LEU A 741 -24.12 7.96 -0.75
N SER A 742 -24.25 7.13 0.29
CA SER A 742 -23.12 6.61 1.07
C SER A 742 -22.23 5.67 0.25
N GLN A 743 -22.79 4.98 -0.74
CA GLN A 743 -22.02 4.13 -1.66
C GLN A 743 -21.32 4.94 -2.74
N ASN A 744 -21.86 6.12 -3.11
CA ASN A 744 -21.23 7.03 -4.06
C ASN A 744 -20.39 8.09 -3.30
N GLU A 745 -19.18 7.73 -2.95
CA GLU A 745 -18.26 8.47 -2.06
C GLU A 745 -18.03 9.96 -2.44
N VAL A 746 -18.29 10.33 -3.69
CA VAL A 746 -18.07 11.72 -4.18
C VAL A 746 -19.23 12.66 -3.81
N VAL A 747 -20.46 12.16 -3.80
CA VAL A 747 -21.66 12.99 -3.55
C VAL A 747 -22.01 13.03 -2.07
N GLY A 748 -21.73 11.95 -1.33
CA GLY A 748 -22.14 11.82 0.08
C GLY A 748 -21.42 12.76 1.05
N GLN A 749 -20.18 13.18 0.74
CA GLN A 749 -19.41 14.04 1.66
C GLN A 749 -19.71 15.53 1.52
N SER A 750 -20.10 16.01 0.34
CA SER A 750 -20.34 17.45 0.12
C SER A 750 -21.79 17.88 0.38
N MET A 751 -22.79 17.14 -0.10
CA MET A 751 -24.18 17.57 0.02
C MET A 751 -24.80 17.30 1.39
N LEU A 752 -24.58 16.13 1.97
CA LEU A 752 -25.21 15.80 3.26
C LEU A 752 -24.51 16.48 4.43
N GLY A 753 -23.18 16.55 4.40
CA GLY A 753 -22.38 17.28 5.39
C GLY A 753 -22.73 18.77 5.43
N ASP A 754 -22.89 19.38 4.26
CA ASP A 754 -23.28 20.79 4.15
C ASP A 754 -24.76 21.02 4.51
N LEU A 755 -25.64 20.08 4.18
CA LEU A 755 -27.05 20.17 4.55
C LEU A 755 -27.24 20.02 6.07
N LEU A 756 -26.55 19.06 6.69
CA LEU A 756 -26.60 18.84 8.16
C LEU A 756 -25.97 19.99 8.92
N LYS A 757 -24.86 20.57 8.44
CA LYS A 757 -24.29 21.80 8.99
C LYS A 757 -25.22 23.01 8.86
N ARG A 758 -25.92 23.14 7.73
CA ARG A 758 -26.93 24.23 7.53
C ARG A 758 -28.17 24.03 8.38
N MET A 759 -28.50 22.78 8.75
CA MET A 759 -29.63 22.48 9.62
C MET A 759 -29.29 22.51 11.11
N GLY A 760 -28.04 22.80 11.49
CA GLY A 760 -27.62 22.85 12.90
C GLY A 760 -27.67 21.51 13.65
N ALA A 761 -27.62 20.38 12.92
CA ALA A 761 -27.75 19.04 13.49
C ALA A 761 -26.39 18.38 13.81
N VAL A 762 -25.26 19.05 13.51
CA VAL A 762 -23.89 18.67 13.89
C VAL A 762 -23.06 19.92 14.18
#